data_6a5da49f80dc4b1e1deadd9f53ad57d2
#
_entry.id   6a5da49f80dc4b1e1deadd9f53ad57d2
#
_cell.length_a   1.000
_cell.length_b   1.000
_cell.length_c   1.000
_cell.angle_alpha   90.00
_cell.angle_beta   90.00
_cell.angle_gamma   90.00
#
_symmetry.space_group_name_H-M   'P 1'
#
loop_
_entity.id
_entity.type
_entity.pdbx_description
1 polymer ?
#
loop_
_entity_poly.entity_id
_entity_poly.type
_entity_poly.pdbx_seq_one_letter_code
_entity_poly.pdbx_strand_id
1 'polypeptide(L)'
;MPEVIRVTGAREHNLKNISVEIPRDKLVVITGLSGSGKSSLAFDTIYAEGQRRYVESLSSYARQFLGIMDKPDVESIDGLSPAISIDQKSTSRNPRSTVATVTEIYDYLRLLFARIGVPHCPVCGKEVSRRTPQAIIDEIMKIDEGTRLMILAPIVKEKKGEFAHIPEQYRRLGFARARVDGVVYSLDEFPDLQKSYKHNIEIVVDRIAVNSDAQGRVTQSVEQALELADGVVELLNVDKDETTIYSQRYACVDHPNEEIPELEPRLFSFNAPQGACPVCTGLGSRLEVDPDLVFNPNLTIAEGAIRPYNRVNSDAWYMKRLAKVADAHGFNLHVPVKQLKSEDLEMILYGTGAQKYRVDIGAGRHYESTYEGVIPNLERRHKETDSEFMRKDIERFMRERKCHACNGNRLKPVVLAVTVHSLSIMDVCNMGIDEALELFTNVLKLTEQERFIARQIVKEITDRLGFMSNVGLNYLELARAANTLSGGEAQRIRLATQIGSGLQGVLYVLDEPSIGLHQRDNDRLIATLKRLRDLGNTVLVVEHDEDTIRQADYLLDIGPGAGVAGGEVVAAGTPEEVAKQKDSITGRYLSGIEKIDVPKKRRAIEKDRKLIIRGARENNLKNIDVAFPLGVMTVVSGVSGSGKSTLVNDILAKELSARLHRAQTVPGAHENIEGINHLDKAIVIDQSAIGRTPRSNPATYTGVFTPIRELFAGTPEANIRGYKAGRFSFNVKGGRCENCQGDGVIKIEMHFLPDVYVTCDECGGKRYNREALEIKFKDKTISDVLEMTVEQAAEFFENVPTISRKLTTLVEVGLGYIRLGQPATTFSGGEAQRIKLATELSRRATGKTLYILDEPTTGLHSADVKRLLGILQKLISGGNSMVIIEHNLDVIKSADHVIDMGPEGGLGGGMVVAEGTPEAITKVAESFTGKYLKDLL
;
A
#
# COMPACT_ATOMS: atom_id res chain seq x y z
N MET A 1 -31.39 22.53 17.45
CA MET A 1 -31.24 21.79 16.17
C MET A 1 -32.29 20.68 16.18
N PRO A 2 -32.82 20.21 15.05
CA PRO A 2 -33.75 19.08 15.04
C PRO A 2 -33.08 17.85 15.70
N GLU A 3 -33.85 17.06 16.45
CA GLU A 3 -33.35 15.89 17.18
C GLU A 3 -33.12 14.67 16.24
N VAL A 4 -33.60 14.74 15.00
CA VAL A 4 -33.54 13.68 14.02
C VAL A 4 -33.10 14.21 12.66
N ILE A 5 -32.43 13.38 11.88
CA ILE A 5 -32.24 13.52 10.44
C ILE A 5 -33.45 12.84 9.79
N ARG A 6 -34.26 13.59 9.05
CA ARG A 6 -35.45 13.07 8.37
C ARG A 6 -35.18 12.98 6.88
N VAL A 7 -35.17 11.78 6.35
CA VAL A 7 -35.09 11.48 4.91
C VAL A 7 -36.49 11.20 4.42
N THR A 8 -36.94 11.88 3.38
CA THR A 8 -38.28 11.71 2.79
C THR A 8 -38.14 11.36 1.32
N GLY A 9 -38.76 10.24 0.92
CA GLY A 9 -38.91 9.88 -0.47
C GLY A 9 -37.59 9.51 -1.19
N ALA A 10 -36.71 8.74 -0.56
CA ALA A 10 -35.45 8.30 -1.16
C ALA A 10 -35.69 7.18 -2.20
N ARG A 11 -35.18 7.39 -3.43
CA ARG A 11 -35.37 6.48 -4.58
C ARG A 11 -34.06 6.11 -5.27
N GLU A 12 -32.93 6.44 -4.65
CA GLU A 12 -31.61 6.17 -5.24
C GLU A 12 -31.38 4.66 -5.46
N HIS A 13 -30.94 4.26 -6.64
CA HIS A 13 -30.72 2.89 -7.06
C HIS A 13 -31.93 1.97 -6.89
N ASN A 14 -31.91 1.09 -5.86
CA ASN A 14 -33.00 0.14 -5.59
C ASN A 14 -33.92 0.57 -4.43
N LEU A 15 -33.74 1.75 -3.88
CA LEU A 15 -34.60 2.26 -2.81
C LEU A 15 -36.04 2.53 -3.33
N LYS A 16 -37.03 2.04 -2.60
CA LYS A 16 -38.46 2.08 -2.99
C LYS A 16 -39.21 3.26 -2.36
N ASN A 17 -38.80 4.47 -2.63
CA ASN A 17 -39.44 5.70 -2.13
C ASN A 17 -39.55 5.70 -0.60
N ILE A 18 -38.44 5.34 0.07
CA ILE A 18 -38.45 5.19 1.53
C ILE A 18 -38.33 6.51 2.27
N SER A 19 -38.98 6.57 3.45
CA SER A 19 -38.85 7.67 4.38
C SER A 19 -38.41 7.14 5.75
N VAL A 20 -37.34 7.76 6.32
CA VAL A 20 -36.77 7.31 7.60
C VAL A 20 -36.41 8.48 8.48
N GLU A 21 -36.50 8.28 9.80
CA GLU A 21 -36.02 9.19 10.83
C GLU A 21 -34.82 8.55 11.53
N ILE A 22 -33.69 9.26 11.52
CA ILE A 22 -32.44 8.81 12.12
C ILE A 22 -32.13 9.73 13.30
N PRO A 23 -32.04 9.19 14.53
CA PRO A 23 -31.72 10.02 15.70
C PRO A 23 -30.32 10.61 15.61
N ARG A 24 -30.17 11.89 15.99
CA ARG A 24 -28.87 12.56 16.03
C ARG A 24 -28.13 12.23 17.32
N ASP A 25 -26.80 12.45 17.29
CA ASP A 25 -25.89 12.24 18.42
C ASP A 25 -25.96 10.81 18.98
N LYS A 26 -26.16 9.85 18.04
CA LYS A 26 -26.29 8.42 18.30
C LYS A 26 -25.39 7.61 17.39
N LEU A 27 -25.05 6.41 17.83
CA LEU A 27 -24.46 5.36 16.99
C LEU A 27 -25.61 4.61 16.31
N VAL A 28 -25.77 4.88 15.02
CA VAL A 28 -26.84 4.29 14.20
C VAL A 28 -26.21 3.28 13.24
N VAL A 29 -26.72 2.06 13.25
CA VAL A 29 -26.27 1.01 12.34
C VAL A 29 -27.33 0.76 11.28
N ILE A 30 -26.92 0.75 10.00
CA ILE A 30 -27.73 0.31 8.86
C ILE A 30 -27.28 -1.11 8.49
N THR A 31 -28.18 -2.05 8.56
CA THR A 31 -27.93 -3.48 8.30
C THR A 31 -28.91 -4.06 7.28
N GLY A 32 -28.76 -5.33 6.93
CA GLY A 32 -29.58 -6.07 5.98
C GLY A 32 -28.76 -6.91 5.02
N LEU A 33 -29.40 -7.66 4.12
CA LEU A 33 -28.72 -8.52 3.15
C LEU A 33 -27.77 -7.75 2.21
N SER A 34 -26.78 -8.42 1.65
CA SER A 34 -25.93 -7.83 0.60
C SER A 34 -26.80 -7.43 -0.59
N GLY A 35 -26.61 -6.17 -1.10
CA GLY A 35 -27.43 -5.63 -2.19
C GLY A 35 -28.83 -5.18 -1.79
N SER A 36 -29.19 -5.08 -0.50
CA SER A 36 -30.51 -4.61 -0.05
C SER A 36 -30.75 -3.10 -0.20
N GLY A 37 -29.69 -2.27 -0.42
CA GLY A 37 -29.81 -0.83 -0.56
C GLY A 37 -29.21 -0.02 0.60
N LYS A 38 -28.49 -0.65 1.53
CA LYS A 38 -27.83 -0.01 2.67
C LYS A 38 -26.91 1.15 2.26
N SER A 39 -25.96 0.86 1.37
CA SER A 39 -25.00 1.85 0.89
C SER A 39 -25.69 2.92 0.05
N SER A 40 -26.74 2.59 -0.69
CA SER A 40 -27.58 3.56 -1.43
C SER A 40 -28.22 4.58 -0.49
N LEU A 41 -28.70 4.14 0.69
CA LEU A 41 -29.24 5.06 1.69
C LEU A 41 -28.13 5.86 2.39
N ALA A 42 -27.08 5.20 2.89
CA ALA A 42 -26.05 5.83 3.70
C ALA A 42 -25.14 6.77 2.89
N PHE A 43 -24.63 6.29 1.74
CA PHE A 43 -23.62 7.01 0.96
C PHE A 43 -24.23 7.76 -0.21
N ASP A 44 -25.01 7.08 -1.07
CA ASP A 44 -25.50 7.70 -2.31
C ASP A 44 -26.67 8.67 -2.06
N THR A 45 -27.31 8.59 -0.88
CA THR A 45 -28.40 9.50 -0.50
C THR A 45 -27.98 10.48 0.61
N ILE A 46 -27.72 10.00 1.82
CA ILE A 46 -27.53 10.87 3.01
C ILE A 46 -26.20 11.61 2.93
N TYR A 47 -25.10 10.86 2.72
CA TYR A 47 -23.77 11.48 2.61
C TYR A 47 -23.66 12.38 1.37
N ALA A 48 -24.13 11.90 0.21
CA ALA A 48 -24.09 12.66 -1.04
C ALA A 48 -24.80 14.01 -0.92
N GLU A 49 -26.00 14.05 -0.32
CA GLU A 49 -26.73 15.30 -0.08
C GLU A 49 -26.01 16.20 0.95
N GLY A 50 -25.44 15.63 2.00
CA GLY A 50 -24.67 16.38 3.00
C GLY A 50 -23.44 17.04 2.38
N GLN A 51 -22.70 16.30 1.54
CA GLN A 51 -21.54 16.81 0.82
C GLN A 51 -21.93 17.85 -0.23
N ARG A 52 -23.02 17.63 -0.99
CA ARG A 52 -23.53 18.58 -1.96
C ARG A 52 -23.85 19.93 -1.31
N ARG A 53 -24.57 19.94 -0.20
CA ARG A 53 -24.89 21.17 0.55
C ARG A 53 -23.66 21.87 1.08
N TYR A 54 -22.66 21.10 1.54
CA TYR A 54 -21.39 21.66 1.99
C TYR A 54 -20.66 22.35 0.83
N VAL A 55 -20.52 21.67 -0.32
CA VAL A 55 -19.89 22.24 -1.52
C VAL A 55 -20.63 23.47 -2.02
N GLU A 56 -21.97 23.47 -2.00
CA GLU A 56 -22.78 24.63 -2.39
C GLU A 56 -22.58 25.85 -1.46
N SER A 57 -22.24 25.61 -0.20
CA SER A 57 -21.95 26.69 0.77
C SER A 57 -20.59 27.36 0.53
N LEU A 58 -19.70 26.74 -0.25
CA LEU A 58 -18.37 27.26 -0.55
C LEU A 58 -18.41 28.40 -1.58
N SER A 59 -17.31 29.15 -1.68
CA SER A 59 -17.15 30.22 -2.67
C SER A 59 -17.26 29.66 -4.11
N SER A 60 -17.68 30.51 -5.06
CA SER A 60 -17.76 30.15 -6.48
C SER A 60 -16.44 29.64 -7.05
N TYR A 61 -15.31 30.17 -6.57
CA TYR A 61 -13.97 29.74 -6.94
C TYR A 61 -13.71 28.29 -6.48
N ALA A 62 -13.99 27.96 -5.20
CA ALA A 62 -13.81 26.61 -4.67
C ALA A 62 -14.72 25.59 -5.37
N ARG A 63 -15.95 25.97 -5.73
CA ARG A 63 -16.91 25.13 -6.48
C ARG A 63 -16.41 24.76 -7.88
N GLN A 64 -15.67 25.64 -8.57
CA GLN A 64 -15.08 25.33 -9.87
C GLN A 64 -14.07 24.17 -9.82
N PHE A 65 -13.37 24.00 -8.71
CA PHE A 65 -12.40 22.90 -8.51
C PHE A 65 -13.04 21.59 -8.05
N LEU A 66 -14.14 21.68 -7.26
CA LEU A 66 -14.79 20.50 -6.69
C LEU A 66 -15.85 19.89 -7.61
N GLY A 67 -16.24 20.60 -8.65
CA GLY A 67 -17.30 20.20 -9.57
C GLY A 67 -18.71 20.40 -9.00
N ILE A 68 -19.71 20.28 -9.86
CA ILE A 68 -21.13 20.26 -9.47
C ILE A 68 -21.47 18.81 -9.13
N MET A 69 -21.94 18.57 -7.93
CA MET A 69 -22.42 17.25 -7.51
C MET A 69 -23.89 17.09 -7.91
N ASP A 70 -24.21 15.95 -8.48
CA ASP A 70 -25.60 15.60 -8.79
C ASP A 70 -26.42 15.52 -7.51
N LYS A 71 -27.67 15.98 -7.57
CA LYS A 71 -28.59 15.83 -6.47
C LYS A 71 -29.06 14.37 -6.43
N PRO A 72 -28.94 13.68 -5.26
CA PRO A 72 -29.48 12.33 -5.15
C PRO A 72 -31.02 12.31 -5.36
N ASP A 73 -31.55 11.18 -5.83
CA ASP A 73 -32.99 11.01 -6.03
C ASP A 73 -33.72 10.86 -4.69
N VAL A 74 -33.99 11.99 -4.08
CA VAL A 74 -34.68 12.12 -2.78
C VAL A 74 -35.53 13.39 -2.79
N GLU A 75 -36.69 13.32 -2.16
CA GLU A 75 -37.58 14.50 -2.08
C GLU A 75 -36.97 15.58 -1.19
N SER A 76 -36.65 15.21 0.06
CA SER A 76 -35.99 16.11 1.00
C SER A 76 -35.21 15.35 2.05
N ILE A 77 -34.14 16.00 2.58
CA ILE A 77 -33.46 15.56 3.80
C ILE A 77 -33.33 16.76 4.74
N ASP A 78 -33.93 16.67 5.94
CA ASP A 78 -33.88 17.70 6.96
C ASP A 78 -32.98 17.27 8.13
N GLY A 79 -32.40 18.24 8.83
CA GLY A 79 -31.56 17.99 10.01
C GLY A 79 -30.14 17.51 9.74
N LEU A 80 -29.66 17.56 8.47
CA LEU A 80 -28.28 17.17 8.13
C LEU A 80 -27.25 18.09 8.80
N SER A 81 -26.21 17.47 9.34
CA SER A 81 -24.95 18.11 9.71
C SER A 81 -23.93 18.01 8.57
N PRO A 82 -22.80 18.76 8.62
CA PRO A 82 -21.67 18.50 7.75
C PRO A 82 -21.30 17.01 7.80
N ALA A 83 -21.18 16.37 6.64
CA ALA A 83 -21.00 14.92 6.55
C ALA A 83 -19.56 14.56 6.14
N ILE A 84 -18.99 13.58 6.81
CA ILE A 84 -17.66 12.99 6.51
C ILE A 84 -17.84 11.51 6.24
N SER A 85 -17.36 11.06 5.08
CA SER A 85 -17.35 9.64 4.71
C SER A 85 -16.00 9.00 5.03
N ILE A 86 -16.06 7.79 5.59
CA ILE A 86 -14.90 6.93 5.84
C ILE A 86 -15.14 5.59 5.14
N ASP A 87 -14.84 5.55 3.84
CA ASP A 87 -15.04 4.39 2.97
C ASP A 87 -13.78 3.51 2.84
N GLN A 88 -13.93 2.31 2.25
CA GLN A 88 -12.83 1.39 2.00
C GLN A 88 -12.07 1.64 0.69
N LYS A 89 -12.69 2.32 -0.27
CA LYS A 89 -12.26 2.29 -1.68
C LYS A 89 -10.98 3.06 -2.01
N SER A 90 -10.49 3.92 -1.14
CA SER A 90 -9.40 4.85 -1.45
C SER A 90 -8.12 4.58 -0.64
N THR A 91 -7.39 3.52 -0.95
CA THR A 91 -5.98 3.45 -0.56
C THR A 91 -5.17 4.43 -1.41
N SER A 92 -4.30 5.22 -0.77
CA SER A 92 -3.40 6.11 -1.50
C SER A 92 -2.52 5.29 -2.45
N ARG A 93 -2.57 5.58 -3.75
CA ARG A 93 -1.70 4.95 -4.75
C ARG A 93 -0.32 5.60 -4.81
N ASN A 94 -0.10 6.65 -4.04
CA ASN A 94 1.18 7.34 -4.01
C ASN A 94 2.22 6.51 -3.23
N PRO A 95 3.30 6.02 -3.85
CA PRO A 95 4.31 5.19 -3.18
C PRO A 95 5.12 5.96 -2.12
N ARG A 96 5.02 7.29 -2.10
CA ARG A 96 5.67 8.13 -1.09
C ARG A 96 4.87 8.29 0.19
N SER A 97 3.56 7.98 0.15
CA SER A 97 2.72 8.05 1.35
C SER A 97 3.04 6.91 2.30
N THR A 98 3.21 7.23 3.58
CA THR A 98 3.41 6.27 4.67
C THR A 98 2.32 6.42 5.73
N VAL A 99 2.20 5.47 6.65
CA VAL A 99 1.32 5.60 7.81
C VAL A 99 1.59 6.93 8.53
N ALA A 100 2.86 7.24 8.84
CA ALA A 100 3.24 8.47 9.51
C ALA A 100 2.83 9.75 8.75
N THR A 101 2.87 9.75 7.41
CA THR A 101 2.48 10.94 6.63
C THR A 101 0.97 11.10 6.50
N VAL A 102 0.22 9.98 6.41
CA VAL A 102 -1.24 10.03 6.32
C VAL A 102 -1.88 10.44 7.65
N THR A 103 -1.23 10.10 8.76
CA THR A 103 -1.66 10.47 10.11
C THR A 103 -1.12 11.82 10.58
N GLU A 104 -0.36 12.52 9.73
CA GLU A 104 0.34 13.78 10.06
C GLU A 104 1.41 13.64 11.16
N ILE A 105 1.60 12.46 11.73
CA ILE A 105 2.62 12.22 12.78
C ILE A 105 4.01 12.61 12.25
N TYR A 106 4.30 12.32 10.97
CA TYR A 106 5.57 12.67 10.35
C TYR A 106 5.85 14.18 10.34
N ASP A 107 4.82 15.00 10.19
CA ASP A 107 4.98 16.45 10.17
C ASP A 107 5.36 16.98 11.56
N TYR A 108 4.79 16.41 12.61
CA TYR A 108 5.19 16.71 13.98
C TYR A 108 6.58 16.16 14.32
N LEU A 109 6.95 14.97 13.83
CA LEU A 109 8.31 14.44 13.99
C LEU A 109 9.34 15.36 13.32
N ARG A 110 9.10 15.81 12.09
CA ARG A 110 9.97 16.76 11.40
C ARG A 110 10.15 18.04 12.20
N LEU A 111 9.08 18.55 12.79
CA LEU A 111 9.14 19.75 13.63
C LEU A 111 9.93 19.47 14.92
N LEU A 112 9.74 18.32 15.55
CA LEU A 112 10.46 17.91 16.75
C LEU A 112 11.98 17.86 16.48
N PHE A 113 12.40 17.12 15.44
CA PHE A 113 13.80 16.96 15.09
C PHE A 113 14.45 18.27 14.64
N ALA A 114 13.70 19.18 14.02
CA ALA A 114 14.20 20.51 13.69
C ALA A 114 14.40 21.41 14.91
N ARG A 115 13.66 21.18 16.02
CA ARG A 115 13.70 22.06 17.20
C ARG A 115 14.63 21.57 18.30
N ILE A 116 14.69 20.26 18.53
CA ILE A 116 15.49 19.66 19.62
C ILE A 116 16.45 18.57 19.13
N GLY A 117 16.55 18.37 17.83
CA GLY A 117 17.48 17.40 17.25
C GLY A 117 18.94 17.79 17.45
N VAL A 118 19.76 16.83 17.85
CA VAL A 118 21.22 16.98 18.00
C VAL A 118 21.90 16.40 16.76
N PRO A 119 22.59 17.21 15.97
CA PRO A 119 23.28 16.74 14.77
C PRO A 119 24.57 16.03 15.11
N HIS A 120 24.84 14.93 14.39
CA HIS A 120 26.08 14.16 14.48
C HIS A 120 26.73 14.04 13.11
N CYS A 121 28.02 13.83 13.10
CA CYS A 121 28.75 13.57 11.87
C CYS A 121 28.32 12.21 11.27
N PRO A 122 27.88 12.14 10.01
CA PRO A 122 27.45 10.88 9.40
C PRO A 122 28.57 9.85 9.22
N VAL A 123 29.86 10.30 9.31
CA VAL A 123 31.01 9.43 9.12
C VAL A 123 31.58 8.90 10.45
N CYS A 124 31.80 9.78 11.44
CA CYS A 124 32.42 9.39 12.72
C CYS A 124 31.46 9.36 13.91
N GLY A 125 30.21 9.79 13.74
CA GLY A 125 29.18 9.77 14.82
C GLY A 125 29.38 10.81 15.93
N LYS A 126 30.43 11.66 15.86
CA LYS A 126 30.65 12.72 16.86
C LYS A 126 29.56 13.77 16.78
N GLU A 127 29.11 14.27 17.92
CA GLU A 127 28.19 15.39 17.98
C GLU A 127 28.79 16.64 17.32
N VAL A 128 27.97 17.32 16.55
CA VAL A 128 28.36 18.54 15.82
C VAL A 128 27.53 19.70 16.38
N SER A 129 28.20 20.65 16.98
CA SER A 129 27.57 21.83 17.56
C SER A 129 27.85 23.09 16.74
N ARG A 130 26.84 23.93 16.60
CA ARG A 130 27.01 25.30 16.09
C ARG A 130 27.54 26.19 17.20
N ARG A 131 28.63 26.88 16.98
CA ARG A 131 29.14 27.86 17.94
C ARG A 131 28.82 29.27 17.49
N THR A 132 28.26 30.05 18.39
CA THR A 132 28.10 31.50 18.14
C THR A 132 29.46 32.19 18.16
N PRO A 133 29.67 33.32 17.43
CA PRO A 133 30.91 34.10 17.53
C PRO A 133 31.27 34.40 18.98
N GLN A 134 30.29 34.76 19.80
CA GLN A 134 30.57 35.08 21.20
C GLN A 134 31.07 33.85 21.99
N ALA A 135 30.49 32.66 21.76
CA ALA A 135 30.95 31.42 22.41
C ALA A 135 32.41 31.07 21.99
N ILE A 136 32.74 31.30 20.71
CA ILE A 136 34.14 31.13 20.21
C ILE A 136 35.06 32.10 20.91
N ILE A 137 34.69 33.37 21.00
CA ILE A 137 35.47 34.42 21.68
C ILE A 137 35.66 34.10 23.16
N ASP A 138 34.59 33.71 23.87
CA ASP A 138 34.62 33.34 25.28
C ASP A 138 35.54 32.14 25.56
N GLU A 139 35.63 31.20 24.60
CA GLU A 139 36.52 30.04 24.70
C GLU A 139 37.98 30.42 24.45
N ILE A 140 38.24 31.30 23.48
CA ILE A 140 39.58 31.87 23.22
C ILE A 140 40.08 32.62 24.43
N MET A 141 39.20 33.39 25.06
CA MET A 141 39.56 34.18 26.26
C MET A 141 39.79 33.35 27.52
N LYS A 142 39.45 32.08 27.51
CA LYS A 142 39.75 31.12 28.62
C LYS A 142 41.12 30.44 28.47
N ILE A 143 41.79 30.63 27.33
CA ILE A 143 43.15 30.12 27.14
C ILE A 143 44.13 30.88 28.05
N ASP A 144 45.19 30.22 28.51
CA ASP A 144 46.18 30.75 29.45
C ASP A 144 46.73 32.10 28.94
N GLU A 145 46.81 33.06 29.86
CA GLU A 145 47.32 34.39 29.57
C GLU A 145 48.78 34.36 29.07
N GLY A 146 49.08 35.08 27.99
CA GLY A 146 50.39 35.10 27.33
C GLY A 146 50.53 34.11 26.18
N THR A 147 49.60 33.17 25.99
CA THR A 147 49.64 32.22 24.87
C THR A 147 49.56 32.96 23.53
N ARG A 148 50.45 32.62 22.59
CA ARG A 148 50.48 33.20 21.26
C ARG A 148 49.57 32.45 20.31
N LEU A 149 48.54 33.13 19.85
CA LEU A 149 47.56 32.59 18.92
C LEU A 149 47.63 33.26 17.55
N MET A 150 47.35 32.47 16.51
CA MET A 150 47.15 32.96 15.16
C MET A 150 45.69 32.63 14.74
N ILE A 151 44.94 33.67 14.38
CA ILE A 151 43.58 33.54 13.88
C ILE A 151 43.64 33.42 12.38
N LEU A 152 43.12 32.33 11.84
CA LEU A 152 43.22 31.94 10.45
C LEU A 152 41.84 31.80 9.84
N ALA A 153 41.69 32.25 8.57
CA ALA A 153 40.50 32.02 7.75
C ALA A 153 40.82 30.99 6.67
N PRO A 154 40.30 29.76 6.74
CA PRO A 154 40.58 28.73 5.74
C PRO A 154 39.80 28.98 4.44
N ILE A 155 40.50 29.37 3.40
CA ILE A 155 39.92 29.72 2.09
C ILE A 155 39.93 28.53 1.13
N VAL A 156 40.97 27.71 1.18
CA VAL A 156 41.09 26.50 0.37
C VAL A 156 41.45 25.34 1.28
N LYS A 157 40.69 24.27 1.22
CA LYS A 157 40.93 23.05 1.99
C LYS A 157 40.91 21.83 1.07
N GLU A 158 41.99 21.10 1.03
CA GLU A 158 42.24 19.90 0.23
C GLU A 158 41.83 19.99 -1.25
N LYS A 159 41.94 21.14 -1.89
CA LYS A 159 41.57 21.33 -3.31
C LYS A 159 42.83 21.38 -4.20
N LYS A 160 42.69 20.77 -5.38
CA LYS A 160 43.71 20.84 -6.45
C LYS A 160 43.55 22.15 -7.20
N GLY A 161 44.67 22.81 -7.49
CA GLY A 161 44.66 24.05 -8.24
C GLY A 161 45.94 24.87 -8.01
N GLU A 162 46.20 25.85 -8.88
CA GLU A 162 47.34 26.77 -8.79
C GLU A 162 47.06 27.97 -7.90
N PHE A 163 45.80 28.34 -7.68
CA PHE A 163 45.30 29.41 -6.82
C PHE A 163 46.03 30.76 -6.95
N ALA A 164 46.60 31.07 -8.11
CA ALA A 164 47.40 32.28 -8.39
C ALA A 164 46.63 33.60 -8.16
N HIS A 165 45.31 33.59 -8.10
CA HIS A 165 44.48 34.79 -7.85
C HIS A 165 44.36 35.15 -6.37
N ILE A 166 44.64 34.24 -5.46
CA ILE A 166 44.45 34.43 -4.02
C ILE A 166 45.34 35.56 -3.47
N PRO A 167 46.66 35.64 -3.76
CA PRO A 167 47.50 36.66 -3.18
C PRO A 167 47.05 38.08 -3.52
N GLU A 168 46.69 38.34 -4.76
CA GLU A 168 46.20 39.66 -5.20
C GLU A 168 44.85 40.01 -4.59
N GLN A 169 43.90 39.03 -4.54
CA GLN A 169 42.56 39.22 -3.99
C GLN A 169 42.61 39.63 -2.51
N TYR A 170 43.38 38.90 -1.68
CA TYR A 170 43.39 39.12 -0.24
C TYR A 170 44.29 40.29 0.17
N ARG A 171 45.30 40.63 -0.66
CA ARG A 171 46.10 41.86 -0.49
C ARG A 171 45.22 43.10 -0.67
N ARG A 172 44.30 43.10 -1.64
CA ARG A 172 43.36 44.21 -1.83
C ARG A 172 42.39 44.38 -0.65
N LEU A 173 42.11 43.29 0.08
CA LEU A 173 41.32 43.31 1.31
C LEU A 173 42.15 43.73 2.56
N GLY A 174 43.47 44.01 2.41
CA GLY A 174 44.33 44.50 3.48
C GLY A 174 45.08 43.44 4.26
N PHE A 175 45.03 42.17 3.84
CA PHE A 175 45.82 41.11 4.48
C PHE A 175 47.23 41.04 3.97
N ALA A 176 48.16 40.61 4.82
CA ALA A 176 49.60 40.60 4.49
C ALA A 176 50.16 39.17 4.37
N ARG A 177 49.51 38.16 4.91
CA ARG A 177 50.05 36.79 5.04
C ARG A 177 48.99 35.72 4.82
N ALA A 178 49.47 34.59 4.30
CA ALA A 178 48.72 33.36 4.22
C ALA A 178 49.57 32.18 4.74
N ARG A 179 48.90 31.19 5.33
CA ARG A 179 49.50 29.89 5.64
C ARG A 179 49.14 28.95 4.50
N VAL A 180 50.15 28.36 3.86
CA VAL A 180 49.97 27.44 2.74
C VAL A 180 50.62 26.12 3.12
N ASP A 181 49.85 25.05 3.11
CA ASP A 181 50.26 23.69 3.49
C ASP A 181 51.03 23.66 4.82
N GLY A 182 50.59 24.44 5.80
CA GLY A 182 51.18 24.54 7.13
C GLY A 182 52.31 25.58 7.28
N VAL A 183 52.80 26.20 6.20
CA VAL A 183 53.89 27.19 6.25
C VAL A 183 53.33 28.59 5.99
N VAL A 184 53.74 29.56 6.80
CA VAL A 184 53.29 30.96 6.67
C VAL A 184 54.17 31.72 5.69
N TYR A 185 53.56 32.27 4.65
CA TYR A 185 54.20 33.12 3.64
C TYR A 185 53.66 34.56 3.67
N SER A 186 54.46 35.52 3.22
CA SER A 186 53.91 36.81 2.81
C SER A 186 53.08 36.67 1.55
N LEU A 187 51.98 37.41 1.42
CA LEU A 187 51.22 37.43 0.16
C LEU A 187 51.99 38.00 -1.01
N ASP A 188 53.15 38.73 -0.74
CA ASP A 188 54.11 39.21 -1.76
C ASP A 188 55.04 38.09 -2.22
N GLU A 189 55.29 37.08 -1.39
CA GLU A 189 56.16 35.92 -1.63
C GLU A 189 55.34 34.60 -1.63
N PHE A 190 54.14 34.64 -2.19
CA PHE A 190 53.26 33.46 -2.24
C PHE A 190 53.87 32.40 -3.13
N PRO A 191 53.94 31.12 -2.69
CA PRO A 191 54.58 30.06 -3.46
C PRO A 191 53.76 29.67 -4.70
N ASP A 192 54.51 29.29 -5.76
CA ASP A 192 53.85 28.68 -6.94
C ASP A 192 53.35 27.29 -6.63
N LEU A 193 52.00 27.10 -6.66
CA LEU A 193 51.34 25.87 -6.31
C LEU A 193 51.15 24.96 -7.51
N GLN A 194 51.37 23.66 -7.33
CA GLN A 194 51.23 22.67 -8.40
C GLN A 194 49.79 22.25 -8.57
N LYS A 195 49.26 22.39 -9.77
CA LYS A 195 47.87 22.08 -10.14
C LYS A 195 47.40 20.65 -9.82
N SER A 196 48.32 19.67 -9.77
CA SER A 196 48.04 18.25 -9.55
C SER A 196 47.94 17.84 -8.08
N TYR A 197 48.48 18.68 -7.17
CA TYR A 197 48.43 18.42 -5.72
C TYR A 197 47.25 19.11 -5.03
N LYS A 198 46.86 18.55 -3.90
CA LYS A 198 45.89 19.16 -3.02
C LYS A 198 46.60 20.18 -2.11
N HIS A 199 46.03 21.35 -1.95
CA HIS A 199 46.59 22.43 -1.14
C HIS A 199 45.60 22.90 -0.08
N ASN A 200 46.10 23.34 1.06
CA ASN A 200 45.38 24.06 2.10
C ASN A 200 45.91 25.49 2.14
N ILE A 201 45.02 26.49 2.10
CA ILE A 201 45.37 27.89 2.14
C ILE A 201 44.50 28.58 3.16
N GLU A 202 45.12 29.12 4.22
CA GLU A 202 44.46 29.89 5.24
C GLU A 202 44.99 31.32 5.24
N ILE A 203 44.12 32.34 5.26
CA ILE A 203 44.54 33.73 5.41
C ILE A 203 44.80 34.02 6.87
N VAL A 204 45.93 34.57 7.18
CA VAL A 204 46.27 35.02 8.53
C VAL A 204 45.57 36.34 8.81
N VAL A 205 44.49 36.27 9.60
CA VAL A 205 43.70 37.46 9.95
C VAL A 205 44.41 38.26 11.03
N ASP A 206 44.85 37.59 12.10
CA ASP A 206 45.56 38.27 13.17
C ASP A 206 46.53 37.34 13.92
N ARG A 207 47.45 37.93 14.65
CA ARG A 207 48.39 37.28 15.60
C ARG A 207 48.27 37.96 16.94
N ILE A 208 47.81 37.25 17.94
CA ILE A 208 47.44 37.81 19.24
C ILE A 208 48.11 37.02 20.35
N ALA A 209 48.56 37.71 21.40
CA ALA A 209 48.82 37.09 22.68
C ALA A 209 47.60 37.26 23.57
N VAL A 210 47.12 36.18 24.17
CA VAL A 210 45.89 36.20 25.01
C VAL A 210 46.17 37.03 26.24
N ASN A 211 45.39 38.11 26.46
CA ASN A 211 45.39 38.92 27.68
C ASN A 211 43.98 39.53 27.86
N SER A 212 43.69 40.04 29.04
CA SER A 212 42.38 40.62 29.38
C SER A 212 41.98 41.81 28.48
N ASP A 213 42.97 42.56 27.95
CA ASP A 213 42.72 43.74 27.12
C ASP A 213 42.57 43.39 25.63
N ALA A 214 42.85 42.15 25.25
CA ALA A 214 42.77 41.68 23.86
C ALA A 214 41.36 41.36 23.41
N GLN A 215 40.33 41.31 24.28
CA GLN A 215 39.00 40.87 23.95
C GLN A 215 38.39 41.57 22.71
N GLY A 216 38.49 42.91 22.65
CA GLY A 216 37.96 43.66 21.51
C GLY A 216 38.65 43.31 20.18
N ARG A 217 39.98 43.10 20.21
CA ARG A 217 40.78 42.68 19.05
C ARG A 217 40.48 41.24 18.63
N VAL A 218 40.32 40.31 19.60
CA VAL A 218 39.92 38.94 19.34
C VAL A 218 38.54 38.90 18.68
N THR A 219 37.59 39.68 19.21
CA THR A 219 36.23 39.81 18.67
C THR A 219 36.29 40.22 17.19
N GLN A 220 36.93 41.31 16.89
CA GLN A 220 37.03 41.80 15.51
C GLN A 220 37.71 40.81 14.57
N SER A 221 38.81 40.18 15.02
CA SER A 221 39.57 39.23 14.18
C SER A 221 38.81 37.92 13.96
N VAL A 222 38.06 37.42 14.95
CA VAL A 222 37.20 36.22 14.81
C VAL A 222 36.04 36.50 13.87
N GLU A 223 35.34 37.65 14.04
CA GLU A 223 34.25 38.02 13.14
C GLU A 223 34.72 38.18 11.71
N GLN A 224 35.87 38.80 11.49
CA GLN A 224 36.46 38.95 10.16
C GLN A 224 36.91 37.61 9.57
N ALA A 225 37.47 36.69 10.36
CA ALA A 225 37.82 35.36 9.90
C ALA A 225 36.58 34.54 9.50
N LEU A 226 35.50 34.61 10.30
CA LEU A 226 34.24 33.93 10.02
C LEU A 226 33.59 34.48 8.75
N GLU A 227 33.64 35.79 8.51
CA GLU A 227 33.13 36.40 7.29
C GLU A 227 33.92 35.98 6.03
N LEU A 228 35.26 35.94 6.13
CA LEU A 228 36.13 35.54 5.02
C LEU A 228 36.04 34.07 4.62
N ALA A 229 35.86 33.19 5.61
CA ALA A 229 35.85 31.75 5.40
C ALA A 229 34.45 31.15 5.62
N ASP A 230 33.38 31.88 5.26
CA ASP A 230 32.02 31.40 5.27
C ASP A 230 31.59 30.73 6.58
N GLY A 231 31.97 31.34 7.72
CA GLY A 231 31.57 30.88 9.05
C GLY A 231 32.51 29.87 9.69
N VAL A 232 33.75 29.73 9.18
CA VAL A 232 34.77 28.87 9.76
C VAL A 232 35.96 29.72 10.19
N VAL A 233 36.50 29.48 11.40
CA VAL A 233 37.76 30.10 11.86
C VAL A 233 38.69 29.03 12.42
N GLU A 234 39.93 29.06 12.08
CA GLU A 234 40.99 28.21 12.61
C GLU A 234 41.85 28.99 13.59
N LEU A 235 42.11 28.44 14.75
CA LEU A 235 42.96 29.00 15.78
C LEU A 235 44.21 28.15 15.91
N LEU A 236 45.33 28.67 15.51
CA LEU A 236 46.62 28.02 15.69
C LEU A 236 47.30 28.53 16.97
N ASN A 237 47.53 27.63 17.91
CA ASN A 237 48.40 27.88 19.06
C ASN A 237 49.84 27.77 18.60
N VAL A 238 50.49 28.88 18.48
CA VAL A 238 51.88 28.96 17.94
C VAL A 238 52.92 28.33 18.87
N ASP A 239 52.65 28.27 20.18
CA ASP A 239 53.54 27.73 21.20
C ASP A 239 53.50 26.20 21.27
N LYS A 240 52.37 25.61 20.91
CA LYS A 240 52.13 24.14 20.93
C LYS A 240 52.00 23.52 19.54
N ASP A 241 51.96 24.34 18.48
CA ASP A 241 51.67 23.96 17.09
C ASP A 241 50.35 23.12 16.96
N GLU A 242 49.37 23.49 17.76
CA GLU A 242 48.04 22.86 17.75
C GLU A 242 47.01 23.78 17.08
N THR A 243 46.26 23.23 16.10
CA THR A 243 45.20 23.97 15.42
C THR A 243 43.83 23.52 15.93
N THR A 244 43.02 24.47 16.39
CA THR A 244 41.61 24.24 16.77
C THR A 244 40.70 24.91 15.75
N ILE A 245 39.72 24.17 15.23
CA ILE A 245 38.78 24.68 14.24
C ILE A 245 37.43 24.97 14.92
N TYR A 246 36.91 26.17 14.70
CA TYR A 246 35.57 26.56 15.12
C TYR A 246 34.69 26.84 13.90
N SER A 247 33.44 26.47 13.96
CA SER A 247 32.49 26.72 12.89
C SER A 247 31.16 27.28 13.41
N GLN A 248 30.65 28.27 12.74
CA GLN A 248 29.27 28.75 12.91
C GLN A 248 28.27 27.83 12.23
N ARG A 249 28.72 26.92 11.34
CA ARG A 249 27.93 25.89 10.67
C ARG A 249 28.04 24.59 11.43
N TYR A 250 27.06 23.73 11.24
CA TYR A 250 27.11 22.35 11.72
C TYR A 250 28.12 21.55 10.86
N ALA A 251 29.37 21.57 11.18
CA ALA A 251 30.40 20.82 10.47
C ALA A 251 31.28 20.03 11.45
N CYS A 252 31.63 18.80 11.07
CA CYS A 252 32.55 17.99 11.86
C CYS A 252 33.99 18.46 11.68
N VAL A 253 34.71 18.57 12.77
CA VAL A 253 36.13 18.98 12.75
C VAL A 253 36.99 17.98 11.95
N ASP A 254 36.71 16.67 12.08
CA ASP A 254 37.46 15.61 11.41
C ASP A 254 37.00 15.39 9.94
N HIS A 255 35.74 15.76 9.61
CA HIS A 255 35.13 15.56 8.30
C HIS A 255 34.47 16.85 7.79
N PRO A 256 35.25 17.88 7.47
CA PRO A 256 34.75 19.22 7.14
C PRO A 256 33.95 19.28 5.83
N ASN A 257 34.03 18.25 4.98
CA ASN A 257 33.23 18.16 3.76
C ASN A 257 31.79 17.66 4.01
N GLU A 258 31.51 17.16 5.20
CA GLU A 258 30.19 16.70 5.63
C GLU A 258 29.47 17.81 6.38
N GLU A 259 29.00 18.82 5.64
CA GLU A 259 28.20 19.90 6.21
C GLU A 259 26.79 19.42 6.50
N ILE A 260 26.30 19.68 7.71
CA ILE A 260 24.89 19.47 8.06
C ILE A 260 24.17 20.80 7.81
N PRO A 261 23.16 20.84 6.92
CA PRO A 261 22.36 22.03 6.67
C PRO A 261 21.65 22.50 7.93
N GLU A 262 21.15 23.74 7.93
CA GLU A 262 20.33 24.25 9.01
C GLU A 262 19.15 23.35 9.30
N LEU A 263 18.89 23.08 10.60
CA LEU A 263 17.86 22.15 11.03
C LEU A 263 16.45 22.76 10.84
N GLU A 264 15.97 22.72 9.61
CA GLU A 264 14.61 23.11 9.25
C GLU A 264 13.72 21.88 9.04
N PRO A 265 12.39 21.97 9.25
CA PRO A 265 11.47 20.84 8.99
C PRO A 265 11.55 20.28 7.56
N ARG A 266 11.97 21.09 6.58
CA ARG A 266 12.17 20.65 5.18
C ARG A 266 13.33 19.67 5.02
N LEU A 267 14.36 19.81 5.85
CA LEU A 267 15.53 18.93 5.85
C LEU A 267 15.13 17.48 6.16
N PHE A 268 14.14 17.28 7.02
CA PHE A 268 13.63 15.97 7.41
C PHE A 268 12.55 15.42 6.50
N SER A 269 12.28 16.06 5.34
CA SER A 269 11.27 15.60 4.40
C SER A 269 11.87 14.73 3.31
N PHE A 270 11.44 13.49 3.21
CA PHE A 270 11.81 12.63 2.08
C PHE A 270 11.09 12.99 0.76
N ASN A 271 10.14 13.93 0.79
CA ASN A 271 9.49 14.51 -0.40
C ASN A 271 10.18 15.78 -0.90
N ALA A 272 11.12 16.33 -0.13
CA ALA A 272 11.87 17.52 -0.47
C ALA A 272 13.31 17.16 -0.91
N PRO A 273 13.87 17.78 -1.96
CA PRO A 273 15.23 17.48 -2.43
C PRO A 273 16.32 17.69 -1.39
N GLN A 274 16.07 18.55 -0.40
CA GLN A 274 16.99 18.84 0.70
C GLN A 274 17.24 17.59 1.57
N GLY A 275 16.17 16.85 1.90
CA GLY A 275 16.23 15.70 2.79
C GLY A 275 16.24 14.35 2.08
N ALA A 276 15.62 14.24 0.91
CA ALA A 276 15.45 12.98 0.20
C ALA A 276 16.78 12.35 -0.22
N CYS A 277 16.87 11.02 -0.06
CA CYS A 277 17.98 10.26 -0.62
C CYS A 277 18.09 10.51 -2.15
N PRO A 278 19.23 10.92 -2.69
CA PRO A 278 19.36 11.27 -4.11
C PRO A 278 19.22 10.05 -5.04
N VAL A 279 19.49 8.85 -4.53
CA VAL A 279 19.47 7.60 -5.33
C VAL A 279 18.05 7.09 -5.54
N CYS A 280 17.22 7.05 -4.48
CA CYS A 280 15.83 6.61 -4.57
C CYS A 280 14.80 7.76 -4.60
N THR A 281 15.27 9.00 -4.57
CA THR A 281 14.41 10.20 -4.54
C THR A 281 13.33 10.18 -3.46
N GLY A 282 13.67 9.62 -2.28
CA GLY A 282 12.78 9.53 -1.13
C GLY A 282 11.81 8.34 -1.13
N LEU A 283 11.93 7.40 -2.06
CA LEU A 283 11.07 6.20 -2.11
C LEU A 283 11.47 5.13 -1.09
N GLY A 284 12.76 5.05 -0.73
CA GLY A 284 13.31 4.01 0.14
C GLY A 284 13.59 2.69 -0.60
N SER A 285 12.97 2.48 -1.74
CA SER A 285 13.15 1.31 -2.60
C SER A 285 13.43 1.72 -4.03
N ARG A 286 13.88 0.76 -4.84
CA ARG A 286 14.09 0.91 -6.27
C ARG A 286 13.59 -0.31 -6.99
N LEU A 287 13.03 -0.07 -8.16
CA LEU A 287 12.70 -1.13 -9.09
C LEU A 287 13.98 -1.48 -9.86
N GLU A 288 14.52 -2.67 -9.63
CA GLU A 288 15.77 -3.16 -10.23
C GLU A 288 15.52 -4.46 -10.98
N VAL A 289 16.22 -4.65 -12.10
CA VAL A 289 16.11 -5.90 -12.86
C VAL A 289 16.67 -7.06 -12.04
N ASP A 290 15.88 -8.11 -11.89
CA ASP A 290 16.28 -9.29 -11.13
C ASP A 290 16.88 -10.37 -12.06
N PRO A 291 18.14 -10.79 -11.84
CA PRO A 291 18.80 -11.82 -12.64
C PRO A 291 18.00 -13.12 -12.77
N ASP A 292 17.33 -13.56 -11.68
CA ASP A 292 16.54 -14.81 -11.66
C ASP A 292 15.29 -14.75 -12.56
N LEU A 293 14.76 -13.55 -12.79
CA LEU A 293 13.64 -13.33 -13.69
C LEU A 293 14.08 -13.23 -15.15
N VAL A 294 15.33 -12.83 -15.39
CA VAL A 294 15.90 -12.65 -16.73
C VAL A 294 16.16 -13.97 -17.40
N PHE A 295 16.66 -14.98 -16.68
CA PHE A 295 17.05 -16.26 -17.25
C PHE A 295 16.03 -17.39 -17.06
N ASN A 296 16.00 -18.32 -18.03
CA ASN A 296 15.51 -19.67 -17.83
C ASN A 296 16.73 -20.62 -17.68
N PRO A 297 17.00 -21.10 -16.44
CA PRO A 297 18.22 -21.86 -16.16
C PRO A 297 18.33 -23.19 -16.92
N ASN A 298 17.22 -23.74 -17.43
CA ASN A 298 17.17 -25.02 -18.12
C ASN A 298 17.31 -24.92 -19.64
N LEU A 299 17.25 -23.71 -20.21
CA LEU A 299 17.43 -23.44 -21.63
C LEU A 299 18.86 -22.96 -21.92
N THR A 300 19.30 -23.17 -23.14
CA THR A 300 20.50 -22.54 -23.69
C THR A 300 20.17 -21.11 -24.12
N ILE A 301 21.18 -20.23 -24.20
CA ILE A 301 20.99 -18.85 -24.68
C ILE A 301 20.49 -18.88 -26.14
N ALA A 302 21.00 -19.79 -26.96
CA ALA A 302 20.55 -19.95 -28.32
C ALA A 302 19.09 -20.41 -28.45
N GLU A 303 18.55 -21.14 -27.47
CA GLU A 303 17.13 -21.52 -27.37
C GLU A 303 16.24 -20.42 -26.74
N GLY A 304 16.80 -19.29 -26.42
CA GLY A 304 16.06 -18.18 -25.84
C GLY A 304 15.98 -18.18 -24.31
N ALA A 305 17.03 -18.62 -23.63
CA ALA A 305 17.11 -18.57 -22.17
C ALA A 305 16.96 -17.13 -21.60
N ILE A 306 17.31 -16.09 -22.37
CA ILE A 306 17.15 -14.68 -21.98
C ILE A 306 15.72 -14.27 -22.27
N ARG A 307 14.85 -14.39 -21.28
CA ARG A 307 13.39 -14.18 -21.39
C ARG A 307 12.98 -12.83 -21.97
N PRO A 308 13.59 -11.67 -21.59
CA PRO A 308 13.23 -10.36 -22.13
C PRO A 308 13.38 -10.26 -23.66
N TYR A 309 14.26 -11.07 -24.26
CA TYR A 309 14.55 -11.03 -25.70
C TYR A 309 13.85 -12.12 -26.51
N ASN A 310 13.06 -12.97 -25.87
CA ASN A 310 12.42 -14.14 -26.51
C ASN A 310 11.19 -13.79 -27.39
N ARG A 311 10.70 -12.53 -27.37
CA ARG A 311 9.45 -12.10 -28.01
C ARG A 311 9.60 -11.16 -29.21
N VAL A 312 10.80 -10.68 -29.50
CA VAL A 312 10.98 -9.59 -30.46
C VAL A 312 12.04 -9.98 -31.52
N ASN A 313 11.63 -10.01 -32.80
CA ASN A 313 12.54 -10.22 -33.95
C ASN A 313 13.69 -9.17 -34.02
N SER A 314 13.54 -8.01 -33.38
CA SER A 314 14.57 -6.97 -33.28
C SER A 314 15.77 -7.37 -32.43
N ASP A 315 15.67 -8.42 -31.63
CA ASP A 315 16.74 -8.86 -30.72
C ASP A 315 17.82 -9.71 -31.43
N ALA A 316 17.63 -10.03 -32.72
CA ALA A 316 18.67 -10.63 -33.51
C ALA A 316 20.00 -9.85 -33.49
N TRP A 317 19.95 -8.52 -33.43
CA TRP A 317 21.10 -7.66 -33.32
C TRP A 317 21.81 -7.75 -31.95
N TYR A 318 21.06 -7.87 -30.89
CA TYR A 318 21.59 -8.06 -29.54
C TYR A 318 22.28 -9.42 -29.43
N MET A 319 21.65 -10.46 -29.96
CA MET A 319 22.21 -11.82 -29.98
C MET A 319 23.48 -11.90 -30.80
N LYS A 320 23.59 -11.18 -31.92
CA LYS A 320 24.82 -11.08 -32.72
C LYS A 320 25.97 -10.45 -31.90
N ARG A 321 25.70 -9.43 -31.10
CA ARG A 321 26.71 -8.87 -30.19
C ARG A 321 27.13 -9.87 -29.12
N LEU A 322 26.14 -10.50 -28.46
CA LEU A 322 26.41 -11.50 -27.44
C LEU A 322 27.24 -12.69 -27.97
N ALA A 323 26.99 -13.12 -29.22
CA ALA A 323 27.80 -14.15 -29.87
C ALA A 323 29.27 -13.71 -29.99
N LYS A 324 29.55 -12.45 -30.35
CA LYS A 324 30.92 -11.93 -30.41
C LYS A 324 31.60 -11.82 -29.05
N VAL A 325 30.84 -11.54 -28.00
CA VAL A 325 31.31 -11.57 -26.61
C VAL A 325 31.68 -13.01 -26.23
N ALA A 326 30.81 -13.99 -26.57
CA ALA A 326 31.06 -15.40 -26.31
C ALA A 326 32.31 -15.92 -27.03
N ASP A 327 32.49 -15.56 -28.30
CA ASP A 327 33.69 -15.89 -29.10
C ASP A 327 34.97 -15.32 -28.45
N ALA A 328 34.91 -14.07 -27.98
CA ALA A 328 36.07 -13.38 -27.41
C ALA A 328 36.46 -13.88 -26.01
N HIS A 329 35.48 -14.31 -25.20
CA HIS A 329 35.69 -14.77 -23.83
C HIS A 329 35.63 -16.30 -23.67
N GLY A 330 35.35 -17.04 -24.73
CA GLY A 330 35.45 -18.49 -24.77
C GLY A 330 34.31 -19.24 -24.07
N PHE A 331 33.13 -18.63 -23.88
CA PHE A 331 31.96 -19.35 -23.35
C PHE A 331 30.97 -19.77 -24.44
N ASN A 332 30.20 -20.85 -24.18
CA ASN A 332 29.35 -21.47 -25.15
C ASN A 332 27.86 -21.10 -24.96
N LEU A 333 27.23 -20.54 -26.00
CA LEU A 333 25.82 -20.16 -25.99
C LEU A 333 24.85 -21.35 -26.13
N HIS A 334 25.34 -22.55 -26.41
CA HIS A 334 24.57 -23.79 -26.65
C HIS A 334 24.57 -24.72 -25.43
N VAL A 335 25.01 -24.27 -24.25
CA VAL A 335 24.90 -25.00 -22.99
C VAL A 335 23.79 -24.36 -22.13
N PRO A 336 23.05 -25.13 -21.33
CA PRO A 336 22.06 -24.59 -20.43
C PRO A 336 22.66 -23.59 -19.46
N VAL A 337 21.91 -22.48 -19.19
CA VAL A 337 22.42 -21.39 -18.36
C VAL A 337 22.93 -21.86 -16.99
N LYS A 338 22.30 -22.86 -16.39
CA LYS A 338 22.75 -23.45 -15.10
C LYS A 338 24.13 -24.12 -15.15
N GLN A 339 24.67 -24.35 -16.32
CA GLN A 339 26.01 -24.97 -16.56
C GLN A 339 27.07 -23.92 -16.92
N LEU A 340 26.69 -22.66 -17.17
CA LEU A 340 27.64 -21.58 -17.40
C LEU A 340 28.36 -21.22 -16.09
N LYS A 341 29.60 -20.78 -16.21
CA LYS A 341 30.36 -20.27 -15.07
C LYS A 341 29.78 -18.97 -14.57
N SER A 342 29.93 -18.68 -13.29
CA SER A 342 29.45 -17.44 -12.69
C SER A 342 30.04 -16.19 -13.38
N GLU A 343 31.31 -16.24 -13.78
CA GLU A 343 31.99 -15.16 -14.49
C GLU A 343 31.36 -14.87 -15.86
N ASP A 344 30.99 -15.93 -16.62
CA ASP A 344 30.32 -15.81 -17.90
C ASP A 344 28.92 -15.22 -17.76
N LEU A 345 28.18 -15.67 -16.72
CA LEU A 345 26.85 -15.13 -16.40
C LEU A 345 26.93 -13.65 -16.00
N GLU A 346 27.94 -13.26 -15.25
CA GLU A 346 28.15 -11.88 -14.84
C GLU A 346 28.42 -10.98 -16.05
N MET A 347 29.27 -11.44 -17.01
CA MET A 347 29.48 -10.73 -18.27
C MET A 347 28.21 -10.59 -19.09
N ILE A 348 27.39 -11.65 -19.18
CA ILE A 348 26.11 -11.61 -19.91
C ILE A 348 25.16 -10.62 -19.28
N LEU A 349 25.06 -10.63 -17.95
CA LEU A 349 24.13 -9.80 -17.19
C LEU A 349 24.54 -8.33 -17.14
N TYR A 350 25.80 -8.05 -16.81
CA TYR A 350 26.28 -6.70 -16.49
C TYR A 350 27.19 -6.09 -17.56
N GLY A 351 27.56 -6.88 -18.57
CA GLY A 351 28.38 -6.39 -19.67
C GLY A 351 29.88 -6.52 -19.46
N THR A 352 30.64 -6.07 -20.43
CA THR A 352 32.10 -6.16 -20.48
C THR A 352 32.82 -4.81 -20.40
N GLY A 353 32.12 -3.79 -19.90
CA GLY A 353 32.68 -2.43 -19.73
C GLY A 353 33.01 -1.75 -21.05
N ALA A 354 34.20 -1.17 -21.14
CA ALA A 354 34.61 -0.36 -22.28
C ALA A 354 35.15 -1.20 -23.46
N GLN A 355 35.21 -2.52 -23.35
CA GLN A 355 35.69 -3.41 -24.42
C GLN A 355 34.78 -3.35 -25.64
N LYS A 356 35.37 -3.12 -26.82
CA LYS A 356 34.66 -3.05 -28.09
C LYS A 356 34.74 -4.37 -28.85
N TYR A 357 33.64 -4.74 -29.47
CA TYR A 357 33.49 -5.92 -30.28
C TYR A 357 33.11 -5.54 -31.70
N ARG A 358 33.76 -6.17 -32.69
CA ARG A 358 33.48 -5.98 -34.10
C ARG A 358 32.31 -6.86 -34.49
N VAL A 359 31.16 -6.24 -34.74
CA VAL A 359 29.92 -6.92 -35.11
C VAL A 359 29.67 -6.80 -36.61
N ASP A 360 29.43 -7.91 -37.27
CA ASP A 360 29.15 -7.98 -38.72
C ASP A 360 27.62 -7.77 -38.95
N ILE A 361 27.29 -6.78 -39.76
CA ILE A 361 25.90 -6.45 -40.14
C ILE A 361 25.53 -6.94 -41.54
N GLY A 362 26.38 -7.73 -42.16
CA GLY A 362 26.19 -8.25 -43.54
C GLY A 362 26.71 -7.29 -44.60
N ALA A 363 26.76 -7.77 -45.86
CA ALA A 363 27.33 -7.04 -47.01
C ALA A 363 28.74 -6.48 -46.79
N GLY A 364 29.58 -7.13 -45.97
CA GLY A 364 30.94 -6.71 -45.69
C GLY A 364 31.08 -5.49 -44.77
N ARG A 365 30.00 -5.02 -44.18
CA ARG A 365 29.99 -3.87 -43.25
C ARG A 365 30.12 -4.34 -41.80
N HIS A 366 31.00 -3.71 -41.05
CA HIS A 366 31.23 -3.96 -39.63
C HIS A 366 31.04 -2.64 -38.86
N TYR A 367 30.65 -2.76 -37.61
CA TYR A 367 30.71 -1.66 -36.65
C TYR A 367 31.28 -2.14 -35.33
N GLU A 368 31.94 -1.24 -34.62
CA GLU A 368 32.46 -1.52 -33.29
C GLU A 368 31.44 -1.07 -32.23
N SER A 369 31.12 -1.94 -31.29
CA SER A 369 30.19 -1.64 -30.21
C SER A 369 30.63 -2.30 -28.91
N THR A 370 30.37 -1.65 -27.82
CA THR A 370 30.50 -2.21 -26.48
C THR A 370 29.29 -3.11 -26.20
N TYR A 371 29.45 -4.04 -25.26
CA TYR A 371 28.37 -4.86 -24.75
C TYR A 371 27.99 -4.42 -23.36
N GLU A 372 26.83 -3.77 -23.21
CA GLU A 372 26.37 -3.16 -21.94
C GLU A 372 25.77 -4.18 -20.94
N GLY A 373 25.49 -5.41 -21.37
CA GLY A 373 24.79 -6.41 -20.54
C GLY A 373 23.27 -6.32 -20.61
N VAL A 374 22.60 -7.40 -20.15
CA VAL A 374 21.14 -7.48 -20.18
C VAL A 374 20.50 -6.54 -19.18
N ILE A 375 21.03 -6.48 -17.95
CA ILE A 375 20.46 -5.67 -16.85
C ILE A 375 20.57 -4.18 -17.16
N PRO A 376 21.77 -3.61 -17.44
CA PRO A 376 21.86 -2.20 -17.78
C PRO A 376 21.05 -1.80 -19.01
N ASN A 377 20.95 -2.71 -20.02
CA ASN A 377 20.11 -2.47 -21.20
C ASN A 377 18.64 -2.33 -20.83
N LEU A 378 18.10 -3.25 -20.01
CA LEU A 378 16.71 -3.21 -19.59
C LEU A 378 16.43 -1.98 -18.70
N GLU A 379 17.32 -1.65 -17.77
CA GLU A 379 17.17 -0.48 -16.89
C GLU A 379 17.21 0.82 -17.68
N ARG A 380 18.12 0.96 -18.64
CA ARG A 380 18.18 2.11 -19.53
C ARG A 380 16.90 2.23 -20.36
N ARG A 381 16.48 1.13 -21.02
CA ARG A 381 15.24 1.11 -21.82
C ARG A 381 14.00 1.41 -20.98
N HIS A 382 13.94 0.95 -19.74
CA HIS A 382 12.84 1.27 -18.82
C HIS A 382 12.76 2.78 -18.52
N LYS A 383 13.92 3.45 -18.37
CA LYS A 383 13.99 4.90 -18.14
C LYS A 383 13.67 5.74 -19.37
N GLU A 384 14.15 5.30 -20.55
CA GLU A 384 14.10 6.07 -21.79
C GLU A 384 12.80 5.88 -22.59
N THR A 385 12.03 4.81 -22.32
CA THR A 385 10.83 4.51 -23.12
C THR A 385 9.65 5.38 -22.74
N ASP A 386 9.00 5.99 -23.75
CA ASP A 386 7.71 6.68 -23.61
C ASP A 386 6.51 5.72 -23.71
N SER A 387 6.73 4.47 -24.16
CA SER A 387 5.69 3.46 -24.29
C SER A 387 5.37 2.80 -22.95
N GLU A 388 4.17 3.03 -22.43
CA GLU A 388 3.69 2.38 -21.21
C GLU A 388 3.65 0.84 -21.34
N PHE A 389 3.36 0.34 -22.55
CA PHE A 389 3.38 -1.09 -22.81
C PHE A 389 4.79 -1.68 -22.66
N MET A 390 5.80 -1.01 -23.25
CA MET A 390 7.21 -1.46 -23.15
C MET A 390 7.71 -1.35 -21.71
N ARG A 391 7.34 -0.30 -21.01
CA ARG A 391 7.69 -0.13 -19.59
C ARG A 391 7.15 -1.27 -18.74
N LYS A 392 5.85 -1.59 -18.86
CA LYS A 392 5.21 -2.71 -18.16
C LYS A 392 5.78 -4.07 -18.55
N ASP A 393 6.21 -4.24 -19.79
CA ASP A 393 6.82 -5.50 -20.21
C ASP A 393 8.21 -5.71 -19.59
N ILE A 394 9.00 -4.64 -19.45
CA ILE A 394 10.30 -4.68 -18.76
C ILE A 394 10.09 -4.87 -17.23
N GLU A 395 9.11 -4.22 -16.63
CA GLU A 395 8.78 -4.34 -15.20
C GLU A 395 8.51 -5.78 -14.75
N ARG A 396 8.11 -6.68 -15.66
CA ARG A 396 7.98 -8.12 -15.37
C ARG A 396 9.27 -8.80 -14.96
N PHE A 397 10.41 -8.22 -15.32
CA PHE A 397 11.75 -8.71 -15.01
C PHE A 397 12.40 -7.91 -13.88
N MET A 398 11.64 -7.00 -13.24
CA MET A 398 12.12 -6.15 -12.17
C MET A 398 11.49 -6.56 -10.84
N ARG A 399 12.25 -6.33 -9.77
CA ARG A 399 11.77 -6.45 -8.39
C ARG A 399 12.05 -5.17 -7.63
N GLU A 400 11.17 -4.87 -6.71
CA GLU A 400 11.39 -3.80 -5.76
C GLU A 400 12.40 -4.25 -4.70
N ARG A 401 13.52 -3.53 -4.59
CA ARG A 401 14.58 -3.78 -3.61
C ARG A 401 14.80 -2.55 -2.76
N LYS A 402 15.21 -2.75 -1.51
CA LYS A 402 15.62 -1.63 -0.64
C LYS A 402 16.74 -0.85 -1.29
N CYS A 403 16.68 0.48 -1.25
CA CYS A 403 17.72 1.35 -1.81
C CYS A 403 19.05 1.12 -1.06
N HIS A 404 20.10 0.75 -1.76
CA HIS A 404 21.41 0.49 -1.20
C HIS A 404 22.07 1.73 -0.53
N ALA A 405 21.74 2.94 -1.00
CA ALA A 405 22.33 4.18 -0.48
C ALA A 405 21.72 4.62 0.86
N CYS A 406 20.43 4.38 1.09
CA CYS A 406 19.76 4.76 2.33
C CYS A 406 19.22 3.56 3.13
N ASN A 407 19.49 2.33 2.70
CA ASN A 407 19.01 1.09 3.33
C ASN A 407 17.50 1.08 3.63
N GLY A 408 16.70 1.74 2.79
CA GLY A 408 15.26 1.89 2.99
C GLY A 408 14.81 3.14 3.74
N ASN A 409 15.72 3.88 4.37
CA ASN A 409 15.41 5.02 5.25
C ASN A 409 15.01 6.32 4.51
N ARG A 410 14.93 6.33 3.17
CA ARG A 410 14.38 7.42 2.34
C ARG A 410 15.13 8.75 2.39
N LEU A 411 15.92 9.04 3.44
CA LEU A 411 16.60 10.29 3.70
C LEU A 411 18.12 10.19 3.41
N LYS A 412 18.76 11.35 3.28
CA LYS A 412 20.24 11.45 3.18
C LYS A 412 20.90 11.01 4.49
N PRO A 413 22.14 10.45 4.44
CA PRO A 413 22.87 10.07 5.65
C PRO A 413 23.06 11.22 6.64
N VAL A 414 23.32 12.44 6.15
CA VAL A 414 23.46 13.64 6.97
C VAL A 414 22.19 13.98 7.76
N VAL A 415 21.01 13.70 7.23
CA VAL A 415 19.72 13.90 7.92
C VAL A 415 19.48 12.82 8.96
N LEU A 416 19.83 11.58 8.64
CA LEU A 416 19.73 10.44 9.56
C LEU A 416 20.69 10.55 10.74
N ALA A 417 21.76 11.32 10.58
CA ALA A 417 22.72 11.61 11.65
C ALA A 417 22.23 12.66 12.67
N VAL A 418 21.05 13.27 12.45
CA VAL A 418 20.40 14.12 13.45
C VAL A 418 19.53 13.25 14.34
N THR A 419 19.74 13.27 15.65
CA THR A 419 19.06 12.39 16.60
C THR A 419 18.32 13.15 17.69
N VAL A 420 17.25 12.55 18.19
CA VAL A 420 16.58 12.92 19.44
C VAL A 420 16.65 11.69 20.33
N HIS A 421 17.23 11.81 21.53
CA HIS A 421 17.44 10.67 22.42
C HIS A 421 18.16 9.48 21.73
N SER A 422 19.22 9.79 20.96
CA SER A 422 20.03 8.84 20.18
C SER A 422 19.29 8.11 19.05
N LEU A 423 18.05 8.49 18.73
CA LEU A 423 17.24 7.93 17.65
C LEU A 423 17.14 8.91 16.48
N SER A 424 17.35 8.44 15.28
CA SER A 424 17.04 9.20 14.06
C SER A 424 15.52 9.26 13.83
N ILE A 425 15.06 10.20 13.01
CA ILE A 425 13.64 10.28 12.64
C ILE A 425 13.11 8.98 12.02
N MET A 426 13.96 8.27 11.27
CA MET A 426 13.55 7.01 10.64
C MET A 426 13.58 5.82 11.61
N ASP A 427 14.42 5.84 12.64
CA ASP A 427 14.35 4.83 13.71
C ASP A 427 13.00 4.91 14.42
N VAL A 428 12.52 6.12 14.72
CA VAL A 428 11.17 6.33 15.27
C VAL A 428 10.08 5.89 14.28
N CYS A 429 10.24 6.17 12.99
CA CYS A 429 9.27 5.75 11.98
C CYS A 429 9.22 4.23 11.77
N ASN A 430 10.32 3.53 11.98
CA ASN A 430 10.40 2.07 11.86
C ASN A 430 9.85 1.33 13.09
N MET A 431 9.52 2.06 14.16
CA MET A 431 8.83 1.50 15.33
C MET A 431 7.38 1.17 15.01
N GLY A 432 6.84 0.16 15.69
CA GLY A 432 5.41 -0.07 15.78
C GLY A 432 4.72 1.07 16.54
N ILE A 433 3.43 1.26 16.30
CA ILE A 433 2.66 2.35 16.92
C ILE A 433 2.71 2.29 18.45
N ASP A 434 2.55 1.11 19.06
CA ASP A 434 2.61 0.97 20.52
C ASP A 434 4.01 1.23 21.07
N GLU A 435 5.05 0.81 20.36
CA GLU A 435 6.45 1.08 20.71
C GLU A 435 6.76 2.59 20.64
N ALA A 436 6.31 3.24 19.57
CA ALA A 436 6.44 4.68 19.45
C ALA A 436 5.62 5.43 20.53
N LEU A 437 4.42 4.95 20.86
CA LEU A 437 3.60 5.52 21.93
C LEU A 437 4.32 5.43 23.29
N GLU A 438 4.89 4.27 23.60
CA GLU A 438 5.66 4.06 24.83
C GLU A 438 6.91 4.96 24.87
N LEU A 439 7.62 5.11 23.73
CA LEU A 439 8.75 6.02 23.62
C LEU A 439 8.37 7.44 24.03
N PHE A 440 7.31 8.02 23.45
CA PHE A 440 6.93 9.40 23.72
C PHE A 440 6.24 9.62 25.06
N THR A 441 5.65 8.57 25.66
CA THR A 441 4.96 8.67 26.95
C THR A 441 5.90 8.49 28.13
N ASN A 442 6.78 7.48 28.09
CA ASN A 442 7.51 7.01 29.26
C ASN A 442 9.05 7.02 29.11
N VAL A 443 9.58 6.81 27.90
CA VAL A 443 11.01 6.60 27.67
C VAL A 443 11.77 7.87 27.35
N LEU A 444 11.14 8.80 26.61
CA LEU A 444 11.79 10.04 26.15
C LEU A 444 12.11 10.98 27.32
N LYS A 445 13.38 11.00 27.71
CA LYS A 445 13.88 11.90 28.78
C LYS A 445 14.37 13.19 28.15
N LEU A 446 13.58 14.24 28.26
CA LEU A 446 13.91 15.57 27.79
C LEU A 446 14.39 16.44 28.96
N THR A 447 15.37 17.30 28.71
CA THR A 447 15.75 18.40 29.62
C THR A 447 14.56 19.34 29.84
N GLU A 448 14.60 20.21 30.84
CA GLU A 448 13.52 21.18 31.07
C GLU A 448 13.29 22.10 29.87
N GLN A 449 14.35 22.55 29.23
CA GLN A 449 14.29 23.41 28.07
C GLN A 449 13.69 22.68 26.86
N GLU A 450 14.15 21.47 26.57
CA GLU A 450 13.61 20.65 25.47
C GLU A 450 12.13 20.30 25.71
N ARG A 451 11.77 19.99 26.96
CA ARG A 451 10.38 19.70 27.35
C ARG A 451 9.48 20.90 27.11
N PHE A 452 9.95 22.11 27.42
CA PHE A 452 9.20 23.33 27.18
C PHE A 452 8.98 23.56 25.69
N ILE A 453 10.02 23.39 24.86
CA ILE A 453 9.96 23.55 23.40
C ILE A 453 9.06 22.47 22.76
N ALA A 454 9.22 21.20 23.18
CA ALA A 454 8.60 20.06 22.52
C ALA A 454 7.19 19.74 23.07
N ARG A 455 6.75 20.37 24.17
CA ARG A 455 5.52 20.02 24.90
C ARG A 455 4.30 19.80 24.01
N GLN A 456 3.99 20.78 23.14
CA GLN A 456 2.81 20.69 22.27
C GLN A 456 3.01 19.65 21.16
N ILE A 457 4.23 19.55 20.63
CA ILE A 457 4.57 18.61 19.57
C ILE A 457 4.43 17.16 20.07
N VAL A 458 5.02 16.87 21.24
CA VAL A 458 4.96 15.53 21.85
C VAL A 458 3.52 15.16 22.19
N LYS A 459 2.71 16.10 22.71
CA LYS A 459 1.29 15.89 22.97
C LYS A 459 0.55 15.46 21.70
N GLU A 460 0.71 16.20 20.60
CA GLU A 460 0.06 15.88 19.32
C GLU A 460 0.47 14.52 18.76
N ILE A 461 1.75 14.16 18.89
CA ILE A 461 2.26 12.84 18.50
C ILE A 461 1.61 11.75 19.36
N THR A 462 1.63 11.91 20.68
CA THR A 462 1.09 10.93 21.64
C THR A 462 -0.42 10.72 21.45
N ASP A 463 -1.17 11.82 21.27
CA ASP A 463 -2.61 11.74 21.03
C ASP A 463 -2.93 10.95 19.75
N ARG A 464 -2.23 11.23 18.63
CA ARG A 464 -2.43 10.51 17.35
C ARG A 464 -2.02 9.05 17.44
N LEU A 465 -0.88 8.74 18.07
CA LEU A 465 -0.45 7.36 18.30
C LEU A 465 -1.47 6.61 19.17
N GLY A 466 -1.99 7.25 20.22
CA GLY A 466 -3.01 6.68 21.08
C GLY A 466 -4.32 6.38 20.31
N PHE A 467 -4.76 7.27 19.42
CA PHE A 467 -5.92 6.99 18.57
C PHE A 467 -5.69 5.83 17.63
N MET A 468 -4.49 5.72 17.04
CA MET A 468 -4.13 4.60 16.17
C MET A 468 -4.10 3.27 16.93
N SER A 469 -3.58 3.24 18.14
CA SER A 469 -3.58 2.06 19.01
C SER A 469 -5.02 1.65 19.41
N ASN A 470 -5.87 2.63 19.72
CA ASN A 470 -7.26 2.39 20.11
C ASN A 470 -8.14 1.82 18.98
N VAL A 471 -7.82 2.07 17.70
CA VAL A 471 -8.52 1.45 16.57
C VAL A 471 -7.93 0.10 16.15
N GLY A 472 -7.02 -0.49 16.97
CA GLY A 472 -6.43 -1.80 16.71
C GLY A 472 -5.35 -1.81 15.63
N LEU A 473 -4.63 -0.69 15.42
CA LEU A 473 -3.53 -0.57 14.48
C LEU A 473 -2.14 -0.54 15.14
N ASN A 474 -2.08 -0.95 16.39
CA ASN A 474 -0.89 -0.94 17.23
C ASN A 474 0.33 -1.68 16.62
N TYR A 475 0.09 -2.68 15.78
CA TYR A 475 1.12 -3.48 15.13
C TYR A 475 1.74 -2.83 13.88
N LEU A 476 1.17 -1.73 13.35
CA LEU A 476 1.68 -1.08 12.16
C LEU A 476 2.93 -0.26 12.47
N GLU A 477 3.91 -0.34 11.55
CA GLU A 477 5.06 0.55 11.55
C GLU A 477 4.68 1.90 10.93
N LEU A 478 5.16 2.99 11.51
CA LEU A 478 4.90 4.35 10.99
C LEU A 478 5.50 4.56 9.58
N ALA A 479 6.63 3.90 9.26
CA ALA A 479 7.27 3.95 7.94
C ALA A 479 6.56 3.11 6.87
N ARG A 480 5.60 2.24 7.23
CA ARG A 480 4.90 1.37 6.29
C ARG A 480 4.24 2.17 5.18
N ALA A 481 4.48 1.77 3.94
CA ALA A 481 3.93 2.45 2.77
C ALA A 481 2.40 2.30 2.70
N ALA A 482 1.69 3.40 2.46
CA ALA A 482 0.23 3.43 2.47
C ALA A 482 -0.43 2.55 1.38
N ASN A 483 0.26 2.32 0.26
CA ASN A 483 -0.22 1.43 -0.81
C ASN A 483 -0.13 -0.06 -0.46
N THR A 484 0.53 -0.43 0.65
CA THR A 484 0.61 -1.81 1.15
C THR A 484 -0.44 -2.13 2.21
N LEU A 485 -1.23 -1.14 2.60
CA LEU A 485 -2.29 -1.29 3.59
C LEU A 485 -3.50 -2.03 3.00
N SER A 486 -4.12 -2.88 3.79
CA SER A 486 -5.44 -3.41 3.48
C SER A 486 -6.51 -2.30 3.51
N GLY A 487 -7.66 -2.53 2.87
CA GLY A 487 -8.76 -1.57 2.88
C GLY A 487 -9.21 -1.20 4.30
N GLY A 488 -9.33 -2.19 5.18
CA GLY A 488 -9.70 -1.95 6.58
C GLY A 488 -8.63 -1.20 7.38
N GLU A 489 -7.32 -1.49 7.18
CA GLU A 489 -6.25 -0.72 7.81
C GLU A 489 -6.27 0.76 7.40
N ALA A 490 -6.42 1.04 6.10
CA ALA A 490 -6.49 2.40 5.58
C ALA A 490 -7.74 3.16 6.10
N GLN A 491 -8.87 2.48 6.21
CA GLN A 491 -10.11 3.03 6.77
C GLN A 491 -9.95 3.40 8.25
N ARG A 492 -9.37 2.51 9.05
CA ARG A 492 -9.10 2.77 10.48
C ARG A 492 -8.09 3.88 10.70
N ILE A 493 -7.08 4.01 9.84
CA ILE A 493 -6.16 5.17 9.89
C ILE A 493 -6.94 6.47 9.72
N ARG A 494 -7.87 6.54 8.75
CA ARG A 494 -8.70 7.74 8.56
C ARG A 494 -9.61 7.98 9.76
N LEU A 495 -10.23 6.93 10.30
CA LEU A 495 -11.05 7.03 11.51
C LEU A 495 -10.23 7.62 12.67
N ALA A 496 -9.04 7.10 12.92
CA ALA A 496 -8.15 7.60 13.97
C ALA A 496 -7.78 9.08 13.76
N THR A 497 -7.50 9.47 12.50
CA THR A 497 -7.19 10.88 12.15
C THR A 497 -8.39 11.80 12.38
N GLN A 498 -9.61 11.35 12.06
CA GLN A 498 -10.83 12.13 12.27
C GLN A 498 -11.16 12.32 13.76
N ILE A 499 -10.98 11.29 14.57
CA ILE A 499 -11.14 11.39 16.03
C ILE A 499 -10.14 12.39 16.59
N GLY A 500 -8.91 12.37 16.12
CA GLY A 500 -7.85 13.30 16.49
C GLY A 500 -8.16 14.76 16.16
N SER A 501 -9.04 15.02 15.18
CA SER A 501 -9.48 16.39 14.84
C SER A 501 -10.39 17.04 15.87
N GLY A 502 -11.02 16.23 16.76
CA GLY A 502 -11.92 16.71 17.81
C GLY A 502 -13.18 17.42 17.31
N LEU A 503 -13.59 17.19 16.06
CA LEU A 503 -14.77 17.81 15.47
C LEU A 503 -16.04 17.38 16.21
N GLN A 504 -16.98 18.31 16.37
CA GLN A 504 -18.27 18.12 17.02
C GLN A 504 -19.42 18.54 16.10
N GLY A 505 -20.58 17.92 16.28
CA GLY A 505 -21.77 18.21 15.49
C GLY A 505 -21.69 17.74 14.03
N VAL A 506 -20.84 16.76 13.74
CA VAL A 506 -20.61 16.20 12.40
C VAL A 506 -21.39 14.89 12.24
N LEU A 507 -21.81 14.59 11.02
CA LEU A 507 -22.33 13.29 10.63
C LEU A 507 -21.17 12.45 10.03
N TYR A 508 -20.75 11.41 10.74
CA TYR A 508 -19.79 10.44 10.20
C TYR A 508 -20.54 9.28 9.56
N VAL A 509 -20.19 8.94 8.32
CA VAL A 509 -20.75 7.80 7.59
C VAL A 509 -19.62 6.81 7.31
N LEU A 510 -19.72 5.61 7.88
CA LEU A 510 -18.70 4.56 7.80
C LEU A 510 -19.23 3.34 7.05
N ASP A 511 -18.37 2.74 6.21
CA ASP A 511 -18.68 1.53 5.45
C ASP A 511 -17.94 0.33 6.05
N GLU A 512 -18.64 -0.55 6.74
CA GLU A 512 -18.14 -1.81 7.30
C GLU A 512 -16.77 -1.68 8.02
N PRO A 513 -16.66 -0.84 9.05
CA PRO A 513 -15.36 -0.58 9.69
C PRO A 513 -14.79 -1.78 10.46
N SER A 514 -15.58 -2.81 10.77
CA SER A 514 -15.16 -4.06 11.43
C SER A 514 -14.42 -5.04 10.51
N ILE A 515 -14.34 -4.76 9.21
CA ILE A 515 -13.74 -5.68 8.22
C ILE A 515 -12.29 -6.05 8.58
N GLY A 516 -11.99 -7.37 8.52
CA GLY A 516 -10.67 -7.91 8.76
C GLY A 516 -10.19 -7.76 10.21
N LEU A 517 -11.12 -7.48 11.14
CA LEU A 517 -10.82 -7.43 12.57
C LEU A 517 -11.09 -8.76 13.26
N HIS A 518 -10.19 -9.13 14.14
CA HIS A 518 -10.47 -10.11 15.19
C HIS A 518 -11.43 -9.50 16.21
N GLN A 519 -12.29 -10.32 16.88
CA GLN A 519 -13.28 -9.81 17.84
C GLN A 519 -12.68 -8.92 18.94
N ARG A 520 -11.49 -9.26 19.44
CA ARG A 520 -10.75 -8.43 20.39
C ARG A 520 -10.51 -7.00 19.88
N ASP A 521 -10.17 -6.87 18.61
CA ASP A 521 -9.87 -5.56 18.00
C ASP A 521 -11.19 -4.84 17.64
N ASN A 522 -12.27 -5.60 17.35
CA ASN A 522 -13.60 -5.08 17.12
C ASN A 522 -14.18 -4.39 18.37
N ASP A 523 -13.99 -4.97 19.56
CA ASP A 523 -14.38 -4.35 20.83
C ASP A 523 -13.76 -2.95 21.01
N ARG A 524 -12.47 -2.80 20.64
CA ARG A 524 -11.76 -1.51 20.68
C ARG A 524 -12.34 -0.52 19.66
N LEU A 525 -12.65 -1.01 18.47
CA LEU A 525 -13.30 -0.18 17.43
C LEU A 525 -14.66 0.33 17.90
N ILE A 526 -15.52 -0.52 18.46
CA ILE A 526 -16.85 -0.13 18.96
C ILE A 526 -16.71 0.91 20.08
N ALA A 527 -15.77 0.73 21.01
CA ALA A 527 -15.49 1.72 22.06
C ALA A 527 -15.08 3.07 21.45
N THR A 528 -14.31 3.03 20.37
CA THR A 528 -13.87 4.22 19.62
C THR A 528 -15.03 4.94 18.92
N LEU A 529 -15.94 4.18 18.28
CA LEU A 529 -17.16 4.74 17.64
C LEU A 529 -18.09 5.39 18.69
N LYS A 530 -18.25 4.75 19.85
CA LYS A 530 -19.00 5.33 21.00
C LYS A 530 -18.37 6.62 21.50
N ARG A 531 -17.03 6.66 21.60
CA ARG A 531 -16.32 7.90 21.97
C ARG A 531 -16.55 9.02 20.94
N LEU A 532 -16.55 8.70 19.65
CA LEU A 532 -16.84 9.66 18.58
C LEU A 532 -18.26 10.21 18.69
N ARG A 533 -19.26 9.34 18.99
CA ARG A 533 -20.63 9.75 19.32
C ARG A 533 -20.68 10.65 20.55
N ASP A 534 -20.01 10.28 21.63
CA ASP A 534 -20.04 10.99 22.92
C ASP A 534 -19.41 12.39 22.84
N LEU A 535 -18.62 12.67 21.78
CA LEU A 535 -18.18 14.03 21.43
C LEU A 535 -19.29 14.92 20.82
N GLY A 536 -20.53 14.42 20.72
CA GLY A 536 -21.68 15.14 20.14
C GLY A 536 -21.78 15.00 18.61
N ASN A 537 -21.37 13.84 18.08
CA ASN A 537 -21.47 13.52 16.66
C ASN A 537 -22.55 12.46 16.41
N THR A 538 -23.12 12.51 15.22
CA THR A 538 -23.94 11.39 14.72
C THR A 538 -23.03 10.41 13.96
N VAL A 539 -23.05 9.14 14.33
CA VAL A 539 -22.21 8.12 13.72
C VAL A 539 -23.12 7.12 13.03
N LEU A 540 -23.14 7.15 11.70
CA LEU A 540 -23.91 6.26 10.85
C LEU A 540 -22.99 5.18 10.27
N VAL A 541 -23.27 3.92 10.56
CA VAL A 541 -22.40 2.79 10.19
C VAL A 541 -23.19 1.79 9.37
N VAL A 542 -22.72 1.45 8.18
CA VAL A 542 -23.20 0.27 7.45
C VAL A 542 -22.44 -0.92 8.00
N GLU A 543 -23.14 -1.89 8.60
CA GLU A 543 -22.48 -3.02 9.28
C GLU A 543 -23.25 -4.34 9.23
N HIS A 544 -22.48 -5.43 9.35
CA HIS A 544 -22.96 -6.79 9.38
C HIS A 544 -22.51 -7.58 10.61
N ASP A 545 -21.55 -7.02 11.36
CA ASP A 545 -21.03 -7.63 12.59
C ASP A 545 -22.06 -7.60 13.70
N GLU A 546 -22.35 -8.75 14.30
CA GLU A 546 -23.39 -8.90 15.31
C GLU A 546 -23.09 -8.10 16.58
N ASP A 547 -21.83 -8.03 17.03
CA ASP A 547 -21.45 -7.31 18.23
C ASP A 547 -21.61 -5.79 18.05
N THR A 548 -21.26 -5.28 16.87
CA THR A 548 -21.46 -3.87 16.51
C THR A 548 -22.96 -3.54 16.44
N ILE A 549 -23.77 -4.43 15.83
CA ILE A 549 -25.23 -4.27 15.75
C ILE A 549 -25.87 -4.24 17.15
N ARG A 550 -25.52 -5.18 18.03
CA ARG A 550 -26.03 -5.27 19.40
C ARG A 550 -25.66 -4.06 20.27
N GLN A 551 -24.55 -3.41 19.98
CA GLN A 551 -24.05 -2.28 20.75
C GLN A 551 -24.43 -0.91 20.16
N ALA A 552 -25.20 -0.87 19.07
CA ALA A 552 -25.75 0.34 18.48
C ALA A 552 -26.85 0.96 19.37
N ASP A 553 -26.99 2.28 19.30
CA ASP A 553 -28.11 2.98 19.95
C ASP A 553 -29.41 2.84 19.12
N TYR A 554 -29.26 2.73 17.80
CA TYR A 554 -30.40 2.62 16.87
C TYR A 554 -30.01 1.80 15.66
N LEU A 555 -30.92 0.99 15.17
CA LEU A 555 -30.76 0.06 14.08
C LEU A 555 -31.77 0.34 12.97
N LEU A 556 -31.32 0.35 11.73
CA LEU A 556 -32.16 0.34 10.52
C LEU A 556 -31.86 -0.92 9.72
N ASP A 557 -32.88 -1.77 9.56
CA ASP A 557 -32.77 -2.99 8.75
C ASP A 557 -33.40 -2.77 7.38
N ILE A 558 -32.59 -2.85 6.33
CA ILE A 558 -32.98 -2.64 4.94
C ILE A 558 -33.14 -3.99 4.22
N GLY A 559 -34.29 -4.21 3.64
CA GLY A 559 -34.64 -5.48 3.03
C GLY A 559 -35.90 -5.40 2.16
N PRO A 560 -36.72 -6.48 2.15
CA PRO A 560 -36.50 -7.80 2.76
C PRO A 560 -35.52 -8.69 1.99
N GLY A 561 -35.17 -8.33 0.74
CA GLY A 561 -34.29 -9.09 -0.14
C GLY A 561 -33.14 -8.24 -0.67
N ALA A 562 -32.56 -8.71 -1.77
CA ALA A 562 -31.47 -8.02 -2.49
C ALA A 562 -31.96 -7.48 -3.84
N GLY A 563 -31.33 -6.42 -4.37
CA GLY A 563 -31.65 -5.81 -5.66
C GLY A 563 -33.11 -5.32 -5.72
N VAL A 564 -33.88 -5.76 -6.71
CA VAL A 564 -35.28 -5.34 -6.90
C VAL A 564 -36.19 -5.79 -5.72
N ALA A 565 -35.81 -6.87 -5.05
CA ALA A 565 -36.56 -7.37 -3.87
C ALA A 565 -36.14 -6.67 -2.55
N GLY A 566 -35.14 -5.77 -2.61
CA GLY A 566 -34.69 -4.93 -1.50
C GLY A 566 -35.28 -3.53 -1.53
N GLY A 567 -34.64 -2.61 -0.86
CA GLY A 567 -34.91 -1.17 -0.91
C GLY A 567 -36.03 -0.67 -0.02
N GLU A 568 -36.49 -1.48 0.94
CA GLU A 568 -37.53 -1.11 1.94
C GLU A 568 -36.92 -1.13 3.34
N VAL A 569 -37.46 -0.30 4.24
CA VAL A 569 -37.16 -0.38 5.67
C VAL A 569 -38.02 -1.47 6.29
N VAL A 570 -37.40 -2.57 6.68
CA VAL A 570 -38.11 -3.74 7.27
C VAL A 570 -38.31 -3.53 8.77
N ALA A 571 -37.31 -2.99 9.44
CA ALA A 571 -37.37 -2.69 10.87
C ALA A 571 -36.50 -1.48 11.21
N ALA A 572 -36.93 -0.73 12.23
CA ALA A 572 -36.22 0.42 12.77
C ALA A 572 -36.49 0.49 14.28
N GLY A 573 -35.47 0.85 15.08
CA GLY A 573 -35.57 0.94 16.53
C GLY A 573 -34.27 0.53 17.22
N THR A 574 -34.32 0.27 18.52
CA THR A 574 -33.20 -0.32 19.24
C THR A 574 -32.93 -1.76 18.78
N PRO A 575 -31.74 -2.30 18.99
CA PRO A 575 -31.44 -3.70 18.64
C PRO A 575 -32.43 -4.69 19.25
N GLU A 576 -32.87 -4.45 20.48
CA GLU A 576 -33.87 -5.28 21.16
C GLU A 576 -35.28 -5.21 20.53
N GLU A 577 -35.63 -4.05 19.98
CA GLU A 577 -36.93 -3.88 19.28
C GLU A 577 -36.88 -4.57 17.93
N VAL A 578 -35.80 -4.44 17.18
CA VAL A 578 -35.59 -5.10 15.90
C VAL A 578 -35.52 -6.63 16.07
N ALA A 579 -34.88 -7.13 17.14
CA ALA A 579 -34.84 -8.55 17.46
C ALA A 579 -36.25 -9.18 17.66
N LYS A 580 -37.27 -8.40 17.98
CA LYS A 580 -38.66 -8.86 18.11
C LYS A 580 -39.44 -8.90 16.79
N GLN A 581 -38.89 -8.25 15.74
CA GLN A 581 -39.54 -8.18 14.42
C GLN A 581 -39.31 -9.47 13.63
N LYS A 582 -40.33 -10.28 13.43
CA LYS A 582 -40.26 -11.58 12.74
C LYS A 582 -39.96 -11.45 11.24
N ASP A 583 -40.35 -10.35 10.63
CA ASP A 583 -40.16 -10.09 9.22
C ASP A 583 -38.69 -9.63 8.92
N SER A 584 -37.97 -9.15 9.92
CA SER A 584 -36.55 -8.80 9.82
C SER A 584 -35.68 -10.07 9.86
N ILE A 585 -34.91 -10.30 8.81
CA ILE A 585 -33.91 -11.37 8.78
C ILE A 585 -32.84 -11.11 9.85
N THR A 586 -32.36 -9.87 9.97
CA THR A 586 -31.43 -9.46 11.02
C THR A 586 -32.01 -9.72 12.40
N GLY A 587 -33.30 -9.35 12.61
CA GLY A 587 -34.00 -9.59 13.89
C GLY A 587 -34.09 -11.08 14.27
N ARG A 588 -34.27 -11.97 13.29
CA ARG A 588 -34.29 -13.43 13.53
C ARG A 588 -32.90 -13.97 13.97
N TYR A 589 -31.80 -13.41 13.43
CA TYR A 589 -30.47 -13.78 13.88
C TYR A 589 -30.17 -13.20 15.26
N LEU A 590 -30.49 -11.92 15.52
CA LEU A 590 -30.31 -11.28 16.82
C LEU A 590 -31.09 -11.96 17.95
N SER A 591 -32.28 -12.47 17.66
CA SER A 591 -33.10 -13.21 18.62
C SER A 591 -32.68 -14.68 18.77
N GLY A 592 -31.78 -15.20 17.93
CA GLY A 592 -31.36 -16.60 17.94
C GLY A 592 -32.38 -17.59 17.31
N ILE A 593 -33.46 -17.10 16.70
CA ILE A 593 -34.43 -17.92 15.94
C ILE A 593 -33.74 -18.57 14.75
N GLU A 594 -32.90 -17.79 14.05
CA GLU A 594 -31.97 -18.29 13.03
C GLU A 594 -30.54 -18.21 13.53
N LYS A 595 -29.75 -19.24 13.24
CA LYS A 595 -28.34 -19.33 13.56
C LYS A 595 -27.61 -20.23 12.60
N ILE A 596 -26.31 -20.15 12.59
CA ILE A 596 -25.42 -21.10 11.93
C ILE A 596 -25.04 -22.15 12.95
N ASP A 597 -25.42 -23.39 12.68
CA ASP A 597 -25.21 -24.49 13.63
C ASP A 597 -23.76 -24.96 13.63
N VAL A 598 -23.32 -25.44 14.78
CA VAL A 598 -22.04 -26.17 14.91
C VAL A 598 -22.19 -27.53 14.22
N PRO A 599 -21.26 -27.98 13.37
CA PRO A 599 -21.32 -29.28 12.75
C PRO A 599 -21.35 -30.41 13.80
N LYS A 600 -22.37 -31.29 13.72
CA LYS A 600 -22.51 -32.44 14.63
C LYS A 600 -21.32 -33.40 14.56
N LYS A 601 -20.62 -33.46 13.44
CA LYS A 601 -19.47 -34.32 13.21
C LYS A 601 -18.49 -33.61 12.28
N ARG A 602 -17.23 -33.51 12.70
CA ARG A 602 -16.14 -32.97 11.88
C ARG A 602 -15.55 -34.07 11.02
N ARG A 603 -14.97 -33.68 9.86
CA ARG A 603 -14.26 -34.62 9.00
C ARG A 603 -13.00 -35.16 9.68
N ALA A 604 -12.73 -36.43 9.46
CA ALA A 604 -11.51 -37.05 9.96
C ALA A 604 -10.29 -36.54 9.17
N ILE A 605 -9.23 -36.23 9.88
CA ILE A 605 -7.95 -35.81 9.32
C ILE A 605 -7.11 -37.06 9.03
N GLU A 606 -6.72 -37.25 7.78
CA GLU A 606 -5.77 -38.30 7.37
C GLU A 606 -4.34 -37.87 7.71
N LYS A 607 -3.65 -38.64 8.56
CA LYS A 607 -2.32 -38.27 9.08
C LYS A 607 -1.25 -38.06 8.03
N ASP A 608 -1.33 -38.83 6.93
CA ASP A 608 -0.33 -38.82 5.86
C ASP A 608 -0.66 -37.84 4.72
N ARG A 609 -1.86 -37.28 4.73
CA ARG A 609 -2.34 -36.38 3.69
C ARG A 609 -2.37 -34.91 4.19
N LYS A 610 -1.19 -34.29 4.15
CA LYS A 610 -1.01 -32.89 4.62
C LYS A 610 0.04 -32.16 3.81
N LEU A 611 -0.06 -30.82 3.78
CA LEU A 611 1.01 -29.92 3.37
C LEU A 611 1.74 -29.46 4.63
N ILE A 612 3.06 -29.39 4.58
CA ILE A 612 3.85 -28.85 5.70
C ILE A 612 4.75 -27.77 5.15
N ILE A 613 4.58 -26.56 5.67
CA ILE A 613 5.54 -25.46 5.45
C ILE A 613 6.62 -25.60 6.52
N ARG A 614 7.90 -25.66 6.11
CA ARG A 614 9.06 -25.71 7.01
C ARG A 614 9.75 -24.36 7.05
N GLY A 615 10.11 -23.92 8.24
CA GLY A 615 10.96 -22.75 8.46
C GLY A 615 10.39 -21.45 7.90
N ALA A 616 9.09 -21.19 8.04
CA ALA A 616 8.45 -19.96 7.59
C ALA A 616 8.97 -18.77 8.41
N ARG A 617 9.64 -17.80 7.73
CA ARG A 617 10.33 -16.66 8.36
C ARG A 617 10.16 -15.33 7.60
N GLU A 618 9.17 -15.25 6.73
CA GLU A 618 8.85 -14.00 6.02
C GLU A 618 8.17 -13.02 6.96
N ASN A 619 8.47 -11.74 6.83
CA ASN A 619 7.95 -10.64 7.64
C ASN A 619 8.10 -10.91 9.15
N ASN A 620 6.99 -11.01 9.89
CA ASN A 620 7.01 -11.25 11.34
C ASN A 620 7.02 -12.74 11.76
N LEU A 621 7.00 -13.68 10.82
CA LEU A 621 7.00 -15.11 11.15
C LEU A 621 8.30 -15.55 11.83
N LYS A 622 8.17 -16.31 12.92
CA LYS A 622 9.26 -16.69 13.83
C LYS A 622 9.90 -18.04 13.50
N ASN A 623 10.20 -18.29 12.23
CA ASN A 623 10.78 -19.55 11.74
C ASN A 623 9.94 -20.76 12.14
N ILE A 624 8.64 -20.73 11.82
CA ILE A 624 7.66 -21.72 12.25
C ILE A 624 7.45 -22.83 11.22
N ASP A 625 7.12 -24.02 11.73
CA ASP A 625 6.61 -25.14 10.93
C ASP A 625 5.10 -25.23 11.07
N VAL A 626 4.37 -25.30 9.95
CA VAL A 626 2.91 -25.33 9.98
C VAL A 626 2.37 -26.44 9.07
N ALA A 627 1.47 -27.26 9.60
CA ALA A 627 0.85 -28.37 8.88
C ALA A 627 -0.61 -28.04 8.49
N PHE A 628 -0.94 -28.18 7.21
CA PHE A 628 -2.27 -28.01 6.66
C PHE A 628 -2.83 -29.38 6.26
N PRO A 629 -3.78 -29.96 7.01
CA PRO A 629 -4.42 -31.21 6.63
C PRO A 629 -5.24 -31.04 5.35
N LEU A 630 -5.20 -32.04 4.47
CA LEU A 630 -5.91 -32.03 3.20
C LEU A 630 -7.24 -32.80 3.28
N GLY A 631 -8.19 -32.47 2.38
CA GLY A 631 -9.53 -33.08 2.36
C GLY A 631 -10.49 -32.52 3.40
N VAL A 632 -10.10 -31.48 4.11
CA VAL A 632 -10.87 -30.82 5.18
C VAL A 632 -10.89 -29.30 5.01
N MET A 633 -11.72 -28.62 5.80
CA MET A 633 -11.77 -27.17 5.92
C MET A 633 -10.84 -26.71 7.04
N THR A 634 -9.71 -26.15 6.69
CA THR A 634 -8.77 -25.53 7.63
C THR A 634 -8.98 -24.04 7.66
N VAL A 635 -9.18 -23.45 8.84
CA VAL A 635 -9.26 -22.01 9.03
C VAL A 635 -8.00 -21.51 9.73
N VAL A 636 -7.38 -20.49 9.18
CA VAL A 636 -6.26 -19.76 9.79
C VAL A 636 -6.83 -18.49 10.44
N SER A 637 -6.86 -18.49 11.76
CA SER A 637 -7.39 -17.40 12.59
C SER A 637 -6.29 -16.68 13.36
N GLY A 638 -6.65 -15.69 14.16
CA GLY A 638 -5.77 -14.94 15.04
C GLY A 638 -5.93 -13.45 14.93
N VAL A 639 -5.32 -12.70 15.84
CA VAL A 639 -5.43 -11.24 15.90
C VAL A 639 -4.90 -10.56 14.63
N SER A 640 -5.31 -9.30 14.41
CA SER A 640 -4.85 -8.52 13.27
C SER A 640 -3.32 -8.36 13.32
N GLY A 641 -2.64 -8.52 12.16
CA GLY A 641 -1.18 -8.45 12.08
C GLY A 641 -0.41 -9.65 12.64
N SER A 642 -1.05 -10.76 13.03
CA SER A 642 -0.38 -11.95 13.57
C SER A 642 0.42 -12.78 12.56
N GLY A 643 0.35 -12.46 11.25
CA GLY A 643 1.12 -13.14 10.20
C GLY A 643 0.31 -14.11 9.35
N LYS A 644 -1.03 -14.17 9.47
CA LYS A 644 -1.92 -15.06 8.69
C LYS A 644 -1.73 -14.93 7.19
N SER A 645 -1.83 -13.72 6.66
CA SER A 645 -1.70 -13.45 5.22
C SER A 645 -0.27 -13.73 4.73
N THR A 646 0.74 -13.47 5.54
CA THR A 646 2.13 -13.82 5.25
C THR A 646 2.28 -15.33 5.08
N LEU A 647 1.75 -16.14 6.03
CA LEU A 647 1.83 -17.59 5.98
C LEU A 647 1.07 -18.17 4.78
N VAL A 648 -0.18 -17.72 4.57
CA VAL A 648 -1.08 -18.33 3.58
C VAL A 648 -0.91 -17.70 2.19
N ASN A 649 -0.90 -16.36 2.07
CA ASN A 649 -0.85 -15.69 0.76
C ASN A 649 0.59 -15.55 0.26
N ASP A 650 1.52 -15.09 1.10
CA ASP A 650 2.88 -14.81 0.65
C ASP A 650 3.73 -16.06 0.53
N ILE A 651 3.56 -17.07 1.38
CA ILE A 651 4.31 -18.31 1.32
C ILE A 651 3.52 -19.40 0.60
N LEU A 652 2.41 -19.90 1.18
CA LEU A 652 1.70 -21.09 0.68
C LEU A 652 1.17 -20.87 -0.74
N ALA A 653 0.38 -19.81 -0.96
CA ALA A 653 -0.28 -19.56 -2.24
C ALA A 653 0.73 -19.27 -3.36
N LYS A 654 1.77 -18.46 -3.09
CA LYS A 654 2.79 -18.13 -4.10
C LYS A 654 3.64 -19.34 -4.46
N GLU A 655 4.06 -20.16 -3.49
CA GLU A 655 4.85 -21.37 -3.76
C GLU A 655 4.05 -22.41 -4.55
N LEU A 656 2.80 -22.67 -4.16
CA LEU A 656 1.94 -23.58 -4.90
C LEU A 656 1.66 -23.07 -6.32
N SER A 657 1.47 -21.76 -6.50
CA SER A 657 1.30 -21.14 -7.82
C SER A 657 2.55 -21.31 -8.68
N ALA A 658 3.74 -21.14 -8.10
CA ALA A 658 5.00 -21.33 -8.81
C ALA A 658 5.20 -22.80 -9.23
N ARG A 659 4.96 -23.76 -8.31
CA ARG A 659 5.19 -25.19 -8.60
C ARG A 659 4.11 -25.84 -9.45
N LEU A 660 2.83 -25.58 -9.17
CA LEU A 660 1.72 -26.24 -9.86
C LEU A 660 1.32 -25.54 -11.16
N HIS A 661 1.43 -24.20 -11.21
CA HIS A 661 0.97 -23.40 -12.36
C HIS A 661 2.10 -22.72 -13.12
N ARG A 662 3.36 -22.94 -12.75
CA ARG A 662 4.56 -22.30 -13.33
C ARG A 662 4.45 -20.76 -13.33
N ALA A 663 3.75 -20.21 -12.33
CA ALA A 663 3.64 -18.78 -12.15
C ALA A 663 5.01 -18.18 -11.77
N GLN A 664 5.28 -16.96 -12.26
CA GLN A 664 6.52 -16.24 -11.94
C GLN A 664 6.40 -15.47 -10.61
N THR A 665 5.77 -16.09 -9.62
CA THR A 665 5.63 -15.53 -8.27
C THR A 665 6.81 -15.97 -7.41
N VAL A 666 7.27 -15.08 -6.52
CA VAL A 666 8.31 -15.40 -5.55
C VAL A 666 7.63 -15.59 -4.21
N PRO A 667 7.73 -16.78 -3.64
CA PRO A 667 7.22 -17.04 -2.30
C PRO A 667 8.05 -16.31 -1.25
N GLY A 668 7.43 -16.00 -0.12
CA GLY A 668 8.10 -15.47 1.05
C GLY A 668 9.14 -16.44 1.61
N ALA A 669 10.03 -15.94 2.45
CA ALA A 669 11.15 -16.70 3.00
C ALA A 669 10.69 -17.90 3.84
N HIS A 670 11.03 -19.09 3.39
CA HIS A 670 10.80 -20.38 4.05
C HIS A 670 11.86 -21.39 3.61
N GLU A 671 11.89 -22.58 4.20
CA GLU A 671 12.84 -23.62 3.80
C GLU A 671 12.28 -24.49 2.68
N ASN A 672 11.11 -25.09 2.89
CA ASN A 672 10.48 -26.00 1.94
C ASN A 672 8.99 -26.18 2.24
N ILE A 673 8.23 -26.65 1.23
CA ILE A 673 6.85 -27.14 1.41
C ILE A 673 6.79 -28.61 1.00
N GLU A 674 6.44 -29.46 1.97
CA GLU A 674 6.27 -30.90 1.81
C GLU A 674 4.81 -31.22 1.40
N GLY A 675 4.58 -32.33 0.73
CA GLY A 675 3.25 -32.89 0.44
C GLY A 675 2.54 -32.29 -0.79
N ILE A 676 3.21 -31.47 -1.61
CA ILE A 676 2.62 -30.83 -2.80
C ILE A 676 2.15 -31.87 -3.82
N ASN A 677 2.75 -33.06 -3.85
CA ASN A 677 2.37 -34.20 -4.73
C ASN A 677 0.95 -34.74 -4.48
N HIS A 678 0.31 -34.39 -3.38
CA HIS A 678 -1.08 -34.73 -3.12
C HIS A 678 -2.07 -33.81 -3.87
N LEU A 679 -1.58 -32.74 -4.47
CA LEU A 679 -2.39 -31.75 -5.17
C LEU A 679 -2.10 -31.74 -6.67
N ASP A 680 -3.11 -31.49 -7.45
CA ASP A 680 -3.03 -31.24 -8.91
C ASP A 680 -3.20 -29.75 -9.23
N LYS A 681 -3.87 -29.00 -8.36
CA LYS A 681 -4.21 -27.59 -8.57
C LYS A 681 -4.34 -26.82 -7.25
N ALA A 682 -3.91 -25.57 -7.26
CA ALA A 682 -4.21 -24.60 -6.21
C ALA A 682 -4.96 -23.41 -6.80
N ILE A 683 -6.03 -22.96 -6.15
CA ILE A 683 -6.86 -21.84 -6.58
C ILE A 683 -6.93 -20.83 -5.45
N VAL A 684 -6.46 -19.62 -5.74
CA VAL A 684 -6.52 -18.50 -4.80
C VAL A 684 -7.74 -17.65 -5.15
N ILE A 685 -8.59 -17.42 -4.16
CA ILE A 685 -9.82 -16.61 -4.26
C ILE A 685 -9.68 -15.44 -3.27
N ASP A 686 -9.19 -14.33 -3.77
CA ASP A 686 -8.98 -13.09 -3.03
C ASP A 686 -10.05 -12.03 -3.39
N GLN A 687 -10.03 -10.91 -2.69
CA GLN A 687 -10.93 -9.78 -2.89
C GLN A 687 -10.56 -8.88 -4.09
N SER A 688 -9.51 -9.21 -4.85
CA SER A 688 -9.10 -8.41 -6.00
C SER A 688 -10.21 -8.39 -7.07
N ALA A 689 -10.34 -7.26 -7.77
CA ALA A 689 -11.33 -7.08 -8.81
C ALA A 689 -11.21 -8.15 -9.93
N ILE A 690 -12.35 -8.61 -10.46
CA ILE A 690 -12.41 -9.58 -11.58
C ILE A 690 -11.92 -9.00 -12.93
N GLY A 691 -11.59 -7.72 -12.96
CA GLY A 691 -11.01 -7.03 -14.10
C GLY A 691 -10.77 -5.56 -13.81
N ARG A 692 -9.90 -4.94 -14.61
CA ARG A 692 -9.46 -3.54 -14.41
C ARG A 692 -10.12 -2.54 -15.37
N THR A 693 -10.97 -3.02 -16.26
CA THR A 693 -11.62 -2.18 -17.30
C THR A 693 -13.13 -2.31 -17.23
N PRO A 694 -13.90 -1.32 -17.70
CA PRO A 694 -15.36 -1.40 -17.77
C PRO A 694 -15.88 -2.54 -18.67
N ARG A 695 -15.04 -3.13 -19.51
CA ARG A 695 -15.39 -4.29 -20.38
C ARG A 695 -15.43 -5.61 -19.61
N SER A 696 -14.70 -5.71 -18.52
CA SER A 696 -14.78 -6.87 -17.64
C SER A 696 -16.09 -6.84 -16.88
N ASN A 697 -16.83 -7.94 -16.91
CA ASN A 697 -18.12 -8.08 -16.24
C ASN A 697 -18.36 -9.56 -15.85
N PRO A 698 -19.38 -9.87 -15.05
CA PRO A 698 -19.69 -11.24 -14.63
C PRO A 698 -19.88 -12.21 -15.79
N ALA A 699 -20.55 -11.76 -16.88
CA ALA A 699 -20.82 -12.61 -18.03
C ALA A 699 -19.52 -13.07 -18.73
N THR A 700 -18.55 -12.16 -18.85
CA THR A 700 -17.24 -12.48 -19.48
C THR A 700 -16.35 -13.30 -18.55
N TYR A 701 -16.32 -12.97 -17.27
CA TYR A 701 -15.45 -13.64 -16.30
C TYR A 701 -15.84 -15.10 -16.05
N THR A 702 -17.14 -15.38 -15.88
CA THR A 702 -17.66 -16.75 -15.71
C THR A 702 -17.67 -17.55 -17.02
N GLY A 703 -17.40 -16.87 -18.15
CA GLY A 703 -17.46 -17.46 -19.48
C GLY A 703 -18.88 -17.85 -19.92
N VAL A 704 -19.92 -17.30 -19.29
CA VAL A 704 -21.32 -17.51 -19.75
C VAL A 704 -21.62 -16.72 -21.02
N PHE A 705 -20.88 -15.66 -21.27
CA PHE A 705 -21.08 -14.81 -22.44
C PHE A 705 -20.77 -15.50 -23.76
N THR A 706 -19.86 -16.48 -23.79
CA THR A 706 -19.54 -17.23 -25.01
C THR A 706 -20.73 -18.02 -25.54
N PRO A 707 -21.37 -18.93 -24.76
CA PRO A 707 -22.56 -19.62 -25.26
C PRO A 707 -23.76 -18.66 -25.50
N ILE A 708 -23.87 -17.53 -24.82
CA ILE A 708 -24.89 -16.52 -25.13
C ILE A 708 -24.64 -15.96 -26.56
N ARG A 709 -23.43 -15.58 -26.90
CA ARG A 709 -23.09 -15.06 -28.24
C ARG A 709 -23.32 -16.12 -29.33
N GLU A 710 -22.99 -17.36 -29.05
CA GLU A 710 -23.25 -18.49 -29.96
C GLU A 710 -24.76 -18.69 -30.20
N LEU A 711 -25.58 -18.57 -29.14
CA LEU A 711 -27.00 -18.63 -29.24
C LEU A 711 -27.61 -17.54 -30.14
N PHE A 712 -27.15 -16.28 -29.98
CA PHE A 712 -27.55 -15.16 -30.83
C PHE A 712 -27.10 -15.34 -32.28
N ALA A 713 -25.91 -15.87 -32.51
CA ALA A 713 -25.42 -16.19 -33.85
C ALA A 713 -26.21 -17.32 -34.52
N GLY A 714 -26.82 -18.23 -33.75
CA GLY A 714 -27.66 -19.32 -34.21
C GLY A 714 -29.11 -18.92 -34.56
N THR A 715 -29.50 -17.67 -34.29
CA THR A 715 -30.85 -17.19 -34.64
C THR A 715 -31.03 -17.15 -36.16
N PRO A 716 -32.27 -17.39 -36.69
CA PRO A 716 -32.55 -17.37 -38.13
C PRO A 716 -32.11 -16.07 -38.82
N GLU A 717 -32.35 -14.95 -38.15
CA GLU A 717 -32.03 -13.62 -38.69
C GLU A 717 -30.50 -13.37 -38.74
N ALA A 718 -29.75 -13.78 -37.71
CA ALA A 718 -28.29 -13.69 -37.71
C ALA A 718 -27.69 -14.57 -38.81
N ASN A 719 -28.22 -15.77 -39.01
CA ASN A 719 -27.78 -16.70 -40.07
C ASN A 719 -28.04 -16.10 -41.47
N ILE A 720 -29.20 -15.52 -41.70
CA ILE A 720 -29.54 -14.86 -42.99
C ILE A 720 -28.52 -13.73 -43.29
N ARG A 721 -28.15 -12.96 -42.27
CA ARG A 721 -27.16 -11.86 -42.38
C ARG A 721 -25.70 -12.33 -42.35
N GLY A 722 -25.44 -13.62 -42.19
CA GLY A 722 -24.08 -14.20 -42.06
C GLY A 722 -23.34 -13.76 -40.79
N TYR A 723 -24.05 -13.42 -39.72
CA TYR A 723 -23.46 -12.95 -38.47
C TYR A 723 -22.94 -14.13 -37.66
N LYS A 724 -21.67 -14.10 -37.33
CA LYS A 724 -21.00 -15.07 -36.43
C LYS A 724 -20.97 -14.56 -34.98
N ALA A 725 -20.60 -15.41 -34.03
CA ALA A 725 -20.51 -15.08 -32.59
C ALA A 725 -19.63 -13.85 -32.28
N GLY A 726 -18.64 -13.55 -33.14
CA GLY A 726 -17.82 -12.33 -33.04
C GLY A 726 -18.59 -11.04 -33.20
N ARG A 727 -19.70 -11.02 -33.98
CA ARG A 727 -20.58 -9.87 -34.16
C ARG A 727 -21.28 -9.44 -32.88
N PHE A 728 -21.51 -10.38 -32.00
CA PHE A 728 -22.14 -10.18 -30.70
C PHE A 728 -21.13 -9.96 -29.57
N SER A 729 -19.88 -9.61 -29.87
CA SER A 729 -18.83 -9.28 -28.92
C SER A 729 -18.61 -7.77 -28.87
N PHE A 730 -18.74 -7.17 -27.70
CA PHE A 730 -18.40 -5.77 -27.49
C PHE A 730 -16.86 -5.51 -27.43
N ASN A 731 -16.02 -6.56 -27.47
CA ASN A 731 -14.56 -6.46 -27.50
C ASN A 731 -13.97 -6.45 -28.93
N VAL A 732 -14.78 -6.85 -29.93
CA VAL A 732 -14.30 -7.06 -31.32
C VAL A 732 -14.95 -6.04 -32.26
N LYS A 733 -14.17 -5.50 -33.18
CA LYS A 733 -14.71 -4.62 -34.25
C LYS A 733 -15.80 -5.32 -35.06
N GLY A 734 -16.78 -4.55 -35.50
CA GLY A 734 -17.87 -5.01 -36.38
C GLY A 734 -19.22 -5.11 -35.67
N GLY A 735 -19.29 -5.42 -34.38
CA GLY A 735 -20.55 -5.43 -33.62
C GLY A 735 -20.62 -4.42 -32.49
N ARG A 736 -19.47 -3.94 -32.04
CA ARG A 736 -19.39 -2.95 -30.94
C ARG A 736 -19.67 -1.55 -31.45
N CYS A 737 -20.08 -0.67 -30.56
CA CYS A 737 -20.04 0.79 -30.78
C CYS A 737 -18.58 1.23 -30.92
N GLU A 738 -18.21 1.88 -31.99
CA GLU A 738 -16.82 2.30 -32.23
C GLU A 738 -16.47 3.58 -31.48
N ASN A 739 -17.44 4.42 -31.12
CA ASN A 739 -17.19 5.62 -30.29
C ASN A 739 -16.66 5.26 -28.91
N CYS A 740 -17.39 4.46 -28.14
CA CYS A 740 -16.93 3.98 -26.82
C CYS A 740 -16.11 2.67 -26.90
N GLN A 741 -15.87 2.16 -28.10
CA GLN A 741 -15.15 0.90 -28.35
C GLN A 741 -15.69 -0.31 -27.56
N GLY A 742 -16.98 -0.27 -27.22
CA GLY A 742 -17.67 -1.33 -26.47
C GLY A 742 -17.64 -1.17 -24.94
N ASP A 743 -17.10 -0.08 -24.43
CA ASP A 743 -17.12 0.22 -22.99
C ASP A 743 -18.51 0.62 -22.48
N GLY A 744 -19.35 1.21 -23.37
CA GLY A 744 -20.65 1.80 -23.01
C GLY A 744 -20.52 3.17 -22.37
N VAL A 745 -19.33 3.53 -21.92
CA VAL A 745 -18.98 4.81 -21.29
C VAL A 745 -17.74 5.40 -21.94
N ILE A 746 -17.59 6.71 -21.87
CA ILE A 746 -16.41 7.45 -22.32
C ILE A 746 -15.67 7.92 -21.08
N LYS A 747 -14.39 7.56 -20.97
CA LYS A 747 -13.52 8.00 -19.90
C LYS A 747 -13.02 9.42 -20.20
N ILE A 748 -13.24 10.34 -19.28
CA ILE A 748 -12.69 11.69 -19.30
C ILE A 748 -11.55 11.71 -18.26
N GLU A 749 -10.32 11.80 -18.74
CA GLU A 749 -9.14 11.86 -17.88
C GLU A 749 -8.99 13.26 -17.29
N MET A 750 -8.92 13.33 -15.96
CA MET A 750 -8.76 14.57 -15.22
C MET A 750 -7.40 14.56 -14.54
N HIS A 751 -6.49 15.45 -14.94
CA HIS A 751 -5.09 15.46 -14.48
C HIS A 751 -4.88 15.54 -12.95
N PHE A 752 -5.82 16.12 -12.21
CA PHE A 752 -5.72 16.32 -10.76
C PHE A 752 -6.89 15.75 -9.96
N LEU A 753 -7.90 15.18 -10.63
CA LEU A 753 -9.10 14.61 -10.04
C LEU A 753 -9.27 13.15 -10.52
N PRO A 754 -10.08 12.34 -9.83
CA PRO A 754 -10.43 11.01 -10.33
C PRO A 754 -11.07 11.09 -11.73
N ASP A 755 -10.75 10.11 -12.57
CA ASP A 755 -11.32 9.99 -13.90
C ASP A 755 -12.86 9.92 -13.85
N VAL A 756 -13.54 10.68 -14.72
CA VAL A 756 -14.99 10.67 -14.82
C VAL A 756 -15.42 9.77 -15.99
N TYR A 757 -16.42 8.94 -15.76
CA TYR A 757 -17.02 8.08 -16.78
C TYR A 757 -18.41 8.57 -17.15
N VAL A 758 -18.59 9.00 -18.41
CA VAL A 758 -19.86 9.49 -18.93
C VAL A 758 -20.44 8.45 -19.88
N THR A 759 -21.76 8.24 -19.81
CA THR A 759 -22.46 7.34 -20.75
C THR A 759 -22.22 7.77 -22.19
N CYS A 760 -21.91 6.81 -23.05
CA CYS A 760 -21.67 7.09 -24.47
C CYS A 760 -22.97 7.55 -25.17
N ASP A 761 -22.99 8.75 -25.72
CA ASP A 761 -24.16 9.35 -26.37
C ASP A 761 -24.61 8.59 -27.62
N GLU A 762 -23.66 7.98 -28.37
CA GLU A 762 -23.96 7.25 -29.61
C GLU A 762 -24.73 5.95 -29.35
N CYS A 763 -24.29 5.15 -28.39
CA CYS A 763 -24.93 3.87 -28.07
C CYS A 763 -25.86 3.92 -26.86
N GLY A 764 -25.94 5.05 -26.15
CA GLY A 764 -26.73 5.17 -24.91
C GLY A 764 -26.39 4.12 -23.86
N GLY A 765 -25.11 3.79 -23.71
CA GLY A 765 -24.63 2.75 -22.77
C GLY A 765 -24.74 1.31 -23.29
N LYS A 766 -25.39 1.05 -24.41
CA LYS A 766 -25.71 -0.30 -24.94
C LYS A 766 -24.50 -1.08 -25.45
N ARG A 767 -23.32 -0.47 -25.61
CA ARG A 767 -22.04 -1.08 -26.01
C ARG A 767 -21.95 -1.57 -27.47
N TYR A 768 -23.07 -1.73 -28.16
CA TYR A 768 -23.17 -2.28 -29.51
C TYR A 768 -23.59 -1.25 -30.54
N ASN A 769 -23.29 -1.53 -31.80
CA ASN A 769 -23.82 -0.78 -32.91
C ASN A 769 -25.28 -1.18 -33.19
N ARG A 770 -25.99 -0.38 -33.98
CA ARG A 770 -27.40 -0.56 -34.29
C ARG A 770 -27.70 -1.91 -34.97
N GLU A 771 -26.85 -2.35 -35.87
CA GLU A 771 -27.04 -3.58 -36.64
C GLU A 771 -26.97 -4.85 -35.74
N ALA A 772 -26.08 -4.90 -34.73
CA ALA A 772 -26.02 -5.99 -33.79
C ALA A 772 -27.24 -6.01 -32.86
N LEU A 773 -27.82 -4.84 -32.54
CA LEU A 773 -29.02 -4.70 -31.70
C LEU A 773 -30.33 -5.04 -32.44
N GLU A 774 -30.35 -5.13 -33.75
CA GLU A 774 -31.52 -5.59 -34.53
C GLU A 774 -31.78 -7.08 -34.32
N ILE A 775 -30.76 -7.89 -33.96
CA ILE A 775 -30.91 -9.32 -33.73
C ILE A 775 -31.48 -9.56 -32.34
N LYS A 776 -32.55 -10.33 -32.28
CA LYS A 776 -33.24 -10.64 -31.03
C LYS A 776 -33.33 -12.16 -30.81
N PHE A 777 -33.28 -12.54 -29.53
CA PHE A 777 -33.60 -13.88 -29.04
C PHE A 777 -34.68 -13.75 -27.98
N LYS A 778 -35.87 -14.39 -28.20
CA LYS A 778 -37.07 -14.22 -27.35
C LYS A 778 -37.37 -12.73 -27.08
N ASP A 779 -37.40 -11.91 -28.16
CA ASP A 779 -37.67 -10.48 -28.15
C ASP A 779 -36.65 -9.59 -27.38
N LYS A 780 -35.52 -10.15 -26.92
CA LYS A 780 -34.45 -9.44 -26.24
C LYS A 780 -33.20 -9.33 -27.10
N THR A 781 -32.60 -8.14 -27.13
CA THR A 781 -31.29 -7.91 -27.76
C THR A 781 -30.16 -8.45 -26.87
N ILE A 782 -28.96 -8.58 -27.42
CA ILE A 782 -27.77 -8.95 -26.62
C ILE A 782 -27.47 -7.93 -25.53
N SER A 783 -27.77 -6.63 -25.75
CA SER A 783 -27.64 -5.58 -24.74
C SER A 783 -28.65 -5.75 -23.61
N ASP A 784 -29.93 -6.06 -23.94
CA ASP A 784 -30.95 -6.30 -22.93
C ASP A 784 -30.57 -7.48 -22.02
N VAL A 785 -29.92 -8.51 -22.58
CA VAL A 785 -29.43 -9.66 -21.78
C VAL A 785 -28.31 -9.24 -20.82
N LEU A 786 -27.44 -8.34 -21.23
CA LEU A 786 -26.40 -7.82 -20.33
C LEU A 786 -26.97 -6.96 -19.19
N GLU A 787 -28.11 -6.29 -19.43
CA GLU A 787 -28.82 -5.51 -18.41
C GLU A 787 -29.68 -6.35 -17.45
N MET A 788 -29.96 -7.60 -17.81
CA MET A 788 -30.68 -8.52 -16.90
C MET A 788 -29.85 -8.77 -15.63
N THR A 789 -30.55 -8.89 -14.50
CA THR A 789 -29.96 -9.49 -13.31
C THR A 789 -29.63 -10.96 -13.57
N VAL A 790 -28.70 -11.51 -12.79
CA VAL A 790 -28.35 -12.95 -12.91
C VAL A 790 -29.57 -13.84 -12.69
N GLU A 791 -30.48 -13.48 -11.77
CA GLU A 791 -31.72 -14.19 -11.49
C GLU A 791 -32.68 -14.17 -12.69
N GLN A 792 -32.91 -12.97 -13.26
CA GLN A 792 -33.72 -12.83 -14.48
C GLN A 792 -33.13 -13.59 -15.66
N ALA A 793 -31.80 -13.53 -15.81
CA ALA A 793 -31.12 -14.26 -16.86
C ALA A 793 -31.19 -15.81 -16.66
N ALA A 794 -31.11 -16.27 -15.40
CA ALA A 794 -31.24 -17.69 -15.09
C ALA A 794 -32.64 -18.25 -15.48
N GLU A 795 -33.69 -17.48 -15.24
CA GLU A 795 -35.05 -17.78 -15.68
C GLU A 795 -35.20 -17.71 -17.23
N PHE A 796 -34.67 -16.64 -17.84
CA PHE A 796 -34.74 -16.44 -19.28
C PHE A 796 -34.06 -17.57 -20.10
N PHE A 797 -32.92 -18.07 -19.59
CA PHE A 797 -32.13 -19.14 -20.21
C PHE A 797 -32.35 -20.52 -19.57
N GLU A 798 -33.43 -20.75 -18.81
CA GLU A 798 -33.71 -22.00 -18.13
C GLU A 798 -33.57 -23.22 -19.05
N ASN A 799 -34.08 -23.12 -20.27
CA ASN A 799 -34.05 -24.19 -21.28
C ASN A 799 -32.74 -24.32 -22.07
N VAL A 800 -31.67 -23.58 -21.66
CA VAL A 800 -30.34 -23.65 -22.29
C VAL A 800 -29.30 -24.12 -21.26
N PRO A 801 -29.07 -25.45 -21.12
CA PRO A 801 -28.28 -26.00 -20.00
C PRO A 801 -26.86 -25.46 -19.88
N THR A 802 -26.23 -25.13 -20.99
CA THR A 802 -24.85 -24.56 -21.00
C THR A 802 -24.76 -23.16 -20.39
N ILE A 803 -25.86 -22.41 -20.44
CA ILE A 803 -26.00 -21.07 -19.87
C ILE A 803 -26.59 -21.17 -18.47
N SER A 804 -27.72 -21.85 -18.32
CA SER A 804 -28.48 -21.98 -17.10
C SER A 804 -27.63 -22.47 -15.92
N ARG A 805 -26.86 -23.55 -16.12
CA ARG A 805 -25.97 -24.09 -15.08
C ARG A 805 -25.03 -23.04 -14.47
N LYS A 806 -24.42 -22.18 -15.29
CA LYS A 806 -23.49 -21.15 -14.82
C LYS A 806 -24.22 -20.03 -14.09
N LEU A 807 -25.41 -19.65 -14.57
CA LEU A 807 -26.22 -18.61 -13.94
C LEU A 807 -26.78 -19.11 -12.59
N THR A 808 -27.26 -20.36 -12.51
CA THR A 808 -27.70 -20.96 -11.26
C THR A 808 -26.60 -20.95 -10.20
N THR A 809 -25.35 -21.24 -10.59
CA THR A 809 -24.22 -21.16 -9.64
C THR A 809 -24.01 -19.75 -9.10
N LEU A 810 -24.19 -18.71 -9.92
CA LEU A 810 -24.12 -17.31 -9.48
C LEU A 810 -25.27 -16.96 -8.52
N VAL A 811 -26.49 -17.48 -8.77
CA VAL A 811 -27.64 -17.32 -7.85
C VAL A 811 -27.37 -18.05 -6.52
N GLU A 812 -26.82 -19.26 -6.56
CA GLU A 812 -26.49 -20.05 -5.36
C GLU A 812 -25.49 -19.31 -4.44
N VAL A 813 -24.50 -18.62 -5.00
CA VAL A 813 -23.54 -17.82 -4.20
C VAL A 813 -24.12 -16.48 -3.72
N GLY A 814 -25.41 -16.22 -3.92
CA GLY A 814 -26.10 -15.02 -3.46
C GLY A 814 -25.86 -13.77 -4.35
N LEU A 815 -25.55 -13.96 -5.63
CA LEU A 815 -25.32 -12.89 -6.61
C LEU A 815 -26.46 -12.76 -7.63
N GLY A 816 -27.67 -13.21 -7.28
CA GLY A 816 -28.85 -13.11 -8.16
C GLY A 816 -29.19 -11.67 -8.58
N TYR A 817 -28.91 -10.71 -7.73
CA TYR A 817 -29.23 -9.29 -7.90
C TYR A 817 -28.29 -8.50 -8.84
N ILE A 818 -27.06 -8.94 -9.07
CA ILE A 818 -26.12 -8.24 -9.94
C ILE A 818 -26.50 -8.36 -11.41
N ARG A 819 -26.18 -7.35 -12.23
CA ARG A 819 -26.41 -7.43 -13.69
C ARG A 819 -25.28 -8.18 -14.38
N LEU A 820 -25.60 -8.95 -15.41
CA LEU A 820 -24.61 -9.70 -16.20
C LEU A 820 -23.54 -8.81 -16.84
N GLY A 821 -23.95 -7.62 -17.31
CA GLY A 821 -23.04 -6.64 -17.94
C GLY A 821 -22.46 -5.61 -16.98
N GLN A 822 -22.70 -5.71 -15.68
CA GLN A 822 -22.20 -4.76 -14.69
C GLN A 822 -20.65 -4.67 -14.74
N PRO A 823 -20.05 -3.46 -14.85
CA PRO A 823 -18.60 -3.31 -14.94
C PRO A 823 -17.88 -3.86 -13.69
N ALA A 824 -16.75 -4.52 -13.90
CA ALA A 824 -15.95 -5.11 -12.82
C ALA A 824 -15.48 -4.09 -11.76
N THR A 825 -15.35 -2.83 -12.15
CA THR A 825 -14.90 -1.72 -11.30
C THR A 825 -15.96 -1.25 -10.29
N THR A 826 -17.21 -1.69 -10.43
CA THR A 826 -18.33 -1.29 -9.55
C THR A 826 -18.59 -2.29 -8.42
N PHE A 827 -17.95 -3.47 -8.46
CA PHE A 827 -18.14 -4.49 -7.45
C PHE A 827 -17.38 -4.20 -6.16
N SER A 828 -18.00 -4.58 -5.04
CA SER A 828 -17.29 -4.71 -3.76
C SER A 828 -16.30 -5.89 -3.81
N GLY A 829 -15.30 -5.89 -2.91
CA GLY A 829 -14.34 -7.00 -2.81
C GLY A 829 -15.02 -8.35 -2.61
N GLY A 830 -16.05 -8.42 -1.76
CA GLY A 830 -16.82 -9.63 -1.50
C GLY A 830 -17.65 -10.11 -2.70
N GLU A 831 -18.23 -9.21 -3.48
CA GLU A 831 -18.94 -9.58 -4.74
C GLU A 831 -17.97 -10.15 -5.77
N ALA A 832 -16.81 -9.50 -5.96
CA ALA A 832 -15.76 -9.97 -6.86
C ALA A 832 -15.28 -11.38 -6.47
N GLN A 833 -15.08 -11.63 -5.17
CA GLN A 833 -14.67 -12.91 -4.63
C GLN A 833 -15.74 -14.00 -4.86
N ARG A 834 -17.03 -13.70 -4.64
CA ARG A 834 -18.13 -14.62 -4.91
C ARG A 834 -18.26 -14.94 -6.40
N ILE A 835 -18.01 -14.00 -7.31
CA ILE A 835 -17.99 -14.27 -8.76
C ILE A 835 -16.85 -15.24 -9.10
N LYS A 836 -15.66 -15.09 -8.50
CA LYS A 836 -14.54 -16.03 -8.66
C LYS A 836 -14.92 -17.42 -8.15
N LEU A 837 -15.52 -17.49 -6.97
CA LEU A 837 -15.98 -18.74 -6.36
C LEU A 837 -17.03 -19.44 -7.26
N ALA A 838 -18.03 -18.72 -7.76
CA ALA A 838 -19.04 -19.26 -8.67
C ALA A 838 -18.40 -19.82 -9.96
N THR A 839 -17.39 -19.15 -10.48
CA THR A 839 -16.67 -19.61 -11.66
C THR A 839 -15.99 -20.96 -11.42
N GLU A 840 -15.33 -21.14 -10.27
CA GLU A 840 -14.68 -22.41 -9.93
C GLU A 840 -15.69 -23.53 -9.62
N LEU A 841 -16.80 -23.21 -8.97
CA LEU A 841 -17.90 -24.15 -8.73
C LEU A 841 -18.52 -24.69 -10.01
N SER A 842 -18.57 -23.86 -11.06
CA SER A 842 -19.12 -24.28 -12.36
C SER A 842 -18.23 -25.30 -13.10
N ARG A 843 -16.96 -25.47 -12.66
CA ARG A 843 -16.00 -26.40 -13.24
C ARG A 843 -16.09 -27.79 -12.62
N ARG A 844 -15.62 -28.81 -13.33
CA ARG A 844 -15.56 -30.18 -12.81
C ARG A 844 -14.46 -30.29 -11.75
N ALA A 845 -14.83 -30.74 -10.56
CA ALA A 845 -13.88 -30.97 -9.47
C ALA A 845 -13.01 -32.21 -9.76
N THR A 846 -11.72 -32.15 -9.44
CA THR A 846 -10.77 -33.28 -9.57
C THR A 846 -10.63 -34.07 -8.26
N GLY A 847 -11.06 -33.49 -7.13
CA GLY A 847 -10.88 -34.07 -5.80
C GLY A 847 -9.47 -33.90 -5.20
N LYS A 848 -8.57 -33.19 -5.92
CA LYS A 848 -7.19 -32.91 -5.48
C LYS A 848 -6.85 -31.41 -5.58
N THR A 849 -7.88 -30.56 -5.56
CA THR A 849 -7.69 -29.10 -5.63
C THR A 849 -7.64 -28.53 -4.23
N LEU A 850 -6.66 -27.64 -3.98
CA LEU A 850 -6.62 -26.79 -2.80
C LEU A 850 -7.24 -25.42 -3.14
N TYR A 851 -8.28 -25.05 -2.42
CA TYR A 851 -8.84 -23.70 -2.45
C TYR A 851 -8.26 -22.88 -1.31
N ILE A 852 -7.73 -21.71 -1.62
CA ILE A 852 -7.23 -20.73 -0.65
C ILE A 852 -8.13 -19.51 -0.73
N LEU A 853 -8.82 -19.19 0.36
CA LEU A 853 -9.76 -18.07 0.45
C LEU A 853 -9.25 -17.07 1.50
N ASP A 854 -9.32 -15.80 1.15
CA ASP A 854 -8.91 -14.70 2.02
C ASP A 854 -10.14 -13.90 2.43
N GLU A 855 -10.54 -14.01 3.70
CA GLU A 855 -11.70 -13.35 4.33
C GLU A 855 -12.99 -13.40 3.47
N PRO A 856 -13.48 -14.59 3.13
CA PRO A 856 -14.63 -14.73 2.20
C PRO A 856 -15.97 -14.24 2.75
N THR A 857 -16.07 -13.92 4.05
CA THR A 857 -17.30 -13.39 4.66
C THR A 857 -17.36 -11.87 4.71
N THR A 858 -16.36 -11.18 4.18
CA THR A 858 -16.31 -9.73 4.13
C THR A 858 -17.56 -9.14 3.46
N GLY A 859 -18.25 -8.22 4.15
CA GLY A 859 -19.47 -7.56 3.67
C GLY A 859 -20.70 -8.48 3.56
N LEU A 860 -20.72 -9.61 4.28
CA LEU A 860 -21.82 -10.56 4.25
C LEU A 860 -22.63 -10.50 5.53
N HIS A 861 -23.95 -10.40 5.37
CA HIS A 861 -24.91 -10.67 6.43
C HIS A 861 -24.87 -12.15 6.85
N SER A 862 -25.18 -12.49 8.11
CA SER A 862 -25.15 -13.86 8.65
C SER A 862 -25.93 -14.87 7.79
N ALA A 863 -27.04 -14.46 7.15
CA ALA A 863 -27.79 -15.30 6.21
C ALA A 863 -26.97 -15.64 4.95
N ASP A 864 -26.17 -14.68 4.44
CA ASP A 864 -25.30 -14.89 3.28
C ASP A 864 -24.10 -15.76 3.66
N VAL A 865 -23.57 -15.60 4.89
CA VAL A 865 -22.51 -16.46 5.47
C VAL A 865 -23.00 -17.91 5.54
N LYS A 866 -24.23 -18.15 5.99
CA LYS A 866 -24.83 -19.49 6.03
C LYS A 866 -24.90 -20.13 4.64
N ARG A 867 -25.30 -19.38 3.62
CA ARG A 867 -25.30 -19.85 2.22
C ARG A 867 -23.88 -20.16 1.73
N LEU A 868 -22.93 -19.26 1.99
CA LEU A 868 -21.54 -19.46 1.61
C LEU A 868 -20.96 -20.73 2.24
N LEU A 869 -21.15 -20.94 3.54
CA LEU A 869 -20.70 -22.16 4.23
C LEU A 869 -21.28 -23.43 3.58
N GLY A 870 -22.57 -23.43 3.21
CA GLY A 870 -23.17 -24.53 2.48
C GLY A 870 -22.46 -24.87 1.17
N ILE A 871 -22.01 -23.87 0.45
CA ILE A 871 -21.26 -24.00 -0.80
C ILE A 871 -19.84 -24.54 -0.54
N LEU A 872 -19.13 -23.96 0.44
CA LEU A 872 -17.79 -24.41 0.81
C LEU A 872 -17.80 -25.88 1.24
N GLN A 873 -18.83 -26.31 1.99
CA GLN A 873 -19.03 -27.68 2.41
C GLN A 873 -19.27 -28.63 1.20
N LYS A 874 -20.01 -28.18 0.18
CA LYS A 874 -20.19 -28.95 -1.08
C LYS A 874 -18.85 -29.17 -1.80
N LEU A 875 -18.00 -28.15 -1.89
CA LEU A 875 -16.68 -28.24 -2.52
C LEU A 875 -15.77 -29.26 -1.81
N ILE A 876 -15.73 -29.22 -0.50
CA ILE A 876 -14.90 -30.14 0.31
C ILE A 876 -15.43 -31.57 0.21
N SER A 877 -16.77 -31.75 0.21
CA SER A 877 -17.39 -33.05 0.04
C SER A 877 -17.07 -33.70 -1.31
N GLY A 878 -16.63 -32.95 -2.31
CA GLY A 878 -16.06 -33.42 -3.57
C GLY A 878 -14.61 -33.91 -3.48
N GLY A 879 -14.02 -34.04 -2.27
CA GLY A 879 -12.67 -34.52 -2.01
C GLY A 879 -11.59 -33.44 -2.05
N ASN A 880 -11.95 -32.16 -2.27
CA ASN A 880 -11.03 -31.05 -2.29
C ASN A 880 -10.61 -30.62 -0.89
N SER A 881 -9.56 -29.84 -0.82
CA SER A 881 -9.02 -29.23 0.41
C SER A 881 -9.29 -27.73 0.42
N MET A 882 -9.37 -27.16 1.61
CA MET A 882 -9.62 -25.73 1.74
C MET A 882 -8.82 -25.11 2.88
N VAL A 883 -8.19 -23.98 2.61
CA VAL A 883 -7.54 -23.11 3.60
C VAL A 883 -8.19 -21.74 3.52
N ILE A 884 -8.69 -21.26 4.64
CA ILE A 884 -9.42 -19.99 4.74
C ILE A 884 -8.75 -19.11 5.78
N ILE A 885 -8.38 -17.89 5.42
CA ILE A 885 -8.05 -16.86 6.41
C ILE A 885 -9.38 -16.24 6.86
N GLU A 886 -9.68 -16.26 8.14
CA GLU A 886 -10.97 -15.76 8.63
C GLU A 886 -10.93 -15.26 10.08
N HIS A 887 -11.83 -14.29 10.33
CA HIS A 887 -12.09 -13.72 11.65
C HIS A 887 -13.52 -13.97 12.12
N ASN A 888 -14.42 -14.32 11.21
CA ASN A 888 -15.82 -14.59 11.49
C ASN A 888 -15.95 -15.88 12.31
N LEU A 889 -16.49 -15.78 13.52
CA LEU A 889 -16.60 -16.90 14.46
C LEU A 889 -17.52 -18.01 13.96
N ASP A 890 -18.53 -17.70 13.15
CA ASP A 890 -19.44 -18.68 12.53
C ASP A 890 -18.70 -19.59 11.53
N VAL A 891 -17.75 -19.04 10.79
CA VAL A 891 -16.90 -19.81 9.89
C VAL A 891 -15.91 -20.65 10.69
N ILE A 892 -15.27 -20.03 11.71
CA ILE A 892 -14.27 -20.71 12.54
C ILE A 892 -14.91 -21.90 13.28
N LYS A 893 -16.10 -21.72 13.90
CA LYS A 893 -16.80 -22.84 14.56
C LYS A 893 -17.24 -23.94 13.60
N SER A 894 -17.40 -23.63 12.31
CA SER A 894 -17.79 -24.58 11.27
C SER A 894 -16.62 -25.34 10.65
N ALA A 895 -15.34 -24.99 10.99
CA ALA A 895 -14.14 -25.58 10.45
C ALA A 895 -13.90 -27.00 10.98
N ASP A 896 -13.20 -27.84 10.19
CA ASP A 896 -12.72 -29.14 10.65
C ASP A 896 -11.41 -28.98 11.44
N HIS A 897 -10.59 -28.01 11.07
CA HIS A 897 -9.29 -27.71 11.69
C HIS A 897 -9.07 -26.20 11.75
N VAL A 898 -8.48 -25.71 12.82
CA VAL A 898 -8.13 -24.30 13.03
C VAL A 898 -6.65 -24.17 13.36
N ILE A 899 -5.99 -23.21 12.78
CA ILE A 899 -4.63 -22.78 13.09
C ILE A 899 -4.74 -21.33 13.57
N ASP A 900 -4.51 -21.11 14.85
CA ASP A 900 -4.62 -19.79 15.49
C ASP A 900 -3.24 -19.14 15.61
N MET A 901 -3.06 -18.00 14.93
CA MET A 901 -1.81 -17.26 14.84
C MET A 901 -1.79 -16.12 15.86
N GLY A 902 -0.64 -15.92 16.49
CA GLY A 902 -0.50 -14.88 17.50
C GLY A 902 0.85 -14.89 18.20
N PRO A 903 0.86 -14.58 19.54
CA PRO A 903 -0.28 -14.15 20.37
C PRO A 903 -0.77 -12.73 20.05
N GLU A 904 0.13 -11.85 19.61
CA GLU A 904 -0.14 -10.45 19.27
C GLU A 904 0.06 -10.17 17.77
N GLY A 905 -0.12 -8.91 17.37
CA GLY A 905 0.23 -8.44 16.03
C GLY A 905 1.68 -7.95 15.93
N GLY A 906 2.19 -7.78 14.70
CA GLY A 906 3.53 -7.25 14.44
C GLY A 906 4.65 -8.09 15.01
N LEU A 907 5.62 -7.48 15.67
CA LEU A 907 6.78 -8.17 16.26
C LEU A 907 6.40 -9.16 17.37
N GLY A 908 5.29 -8.92 18.07
CA GLY A 908 4.76 -9.83 19.09
C GLY A 908 3.99 -11.03 18.53
N GLY A 909 3.78 -11.08 17.23
CA GLY A 909 3.09 -12.16 16.52
C GLY A 909 4.02 -13.17 15.86
N GLY A 910 3.52 -13.82 14.82
CA GLY A 910 4.30 -14.70 13.95
C GLY A 910 4.50 -16.11 14.46
N MET A 911 3.71 -16.56 15.42
CA MET A 911 3.75 -17.90 15.98
C MET A 911 2.38 -18.59 15.84
N VAL A 912 2.37 -19.92 15.86
CA VAL A 912 1.15 -20.70 16.05
C VAL A 912 0.89 -20.83 17.54
N VAL A 913 -0.20 -20.24 18.01
CA VAL A 913 -0.61 -20.26 19.42
C VAL A 913 -1.36 -21.54 19.75
N ALA A 914 -2.22 -21.96 18.83
CA ALA A 914 -3.04 -23.15 18.98
C ALA A 914 -3.37 -23.78 17.63
N GLU A 915 -3.46 -25.10 17.57
CA GLU A 915 -3.95 -25.84 16.40
C GLU A 915 -4.83 -27.02 16.82
N GLY A 916 -5.82 -27.35 16.01
CA GLY A 916 -6.72 -28.46 16.24
C GLY A 916 -8.16 -28.17 15.83
N THR A 917 -9.12 -28.92 16.41
CA THR A 917 -10.54 -28.61 16.18
C THR A 917 -10.93 -27.34 16.94
N PRO A 918 -11.99 -26.64 16.51
CA PRO A 918 -12.49 -25.47 17.26
C PRO A 918 -12.65 -25.71 18.76
N GLU A 919 -13.16 -26.90 19.16
CA GLU A 919 -13.28 -27.29 20.58
C GLU A 919 -11.93 -27.47 21.29
N ALA A 920 -10.87 -27.82 20.54
CA ALA A 920 -9.53 -27.93 21.11
C ALA A 920 -8.93 -26.53 21.36
N ILE A 921 -9.17 -25.60 20.43
CA ILE A 921 -8.66 -24.21 20.53
C ILE A 921 -9.23 -23.49 21.76
N THR A 922 -10.52 -23.74 22.13
CA THR A 922 -11.13 -23.10 23.31
C THR A 922 -10.46 -23.47 24.64
N LYS A 923 -9.64 -24.53 24.66
CA LYS A 923 -8.93 -25.00 25.85
C LYS A 923 -7.56 -24.34 26.04
N VAL A 924 -7.08 -23.61 25.04
CA VAL A 924 -5.79 -22.95 25.06
C VAL A 924 -5.96 -21.53 25.59
N ALA A 925 -5.41 -21.24 26.75
CA ALA A 925 -5.61 -19.97 27.46
C ALA A 925 -5.04 -18.75 26.72
N GLU A 926 -3.98 -18.95 25.94
CA GLU A 926 -3.31 -17.92 25.16
C GLU A 926 -4.04 -17.58 23.85
N SER A 927 -4.99 -18.43 23.42
CA SER A 927 -5.76 -18.22 22.20
C SER A 927 -6.89 -17.20 22.43
N PHE A 928 -6.76 -16.03 21.83
CA PHE A 928 -7.87 -15.07 21.82
C PHE A 928 -9.07 -15.60 21.04
N THR A 929 -8.83 -16.23 19.88
CA THR A 929 -9.88 -16.88 19.10
C THR A 929 -10.63 -17.92 19.94
N GLY A 930 -9.89 -18.73 20.71
CA GLY A 930 -10.49 -19.73 21.62
C GLY A 930 -11.38 -19.14 22.69
N LYS A 931 -11.03 -17.97 23.24
CA LYS A 931 -11.84 -17.27 24.25
C LYS A 931 -13.22 -16.88 23.70
N TYR A 932 -13.26 -16.27 22.50
CA TYR A 932 -14.53 -15.84 21.89
C TYR A 932 -15.36 -17.01 21.31
N LEU A 933 -14.71 -18.11 20.92
CA LEU A 933 -15.41 -19.31 20.46
C LEU A 933 -16.14 -20.06 21.58
N LYS A 934 -15.69 -19.93 22.82
CA LYS A 934 -16.17 -20.72 23.95
C LYS A 934 -17.69 -20.60 24.16
N ASP A 935 -18.22 -19.41 23.93
CA ASP A 935 -19.66 -19.13 24.12
C ASP A 935 -20.52 -19.55 22.94
N LEU A 936 -19.90 -19.96 21.82
CA LEU A 936 -20.59 -20.33 20.58
C LEU A 936 -20.55 -21.83 20.26
N LEU A 937 -19.75 -22.61 20.97
CA LEU A 937 -19.60 -24.06 20.85
C LEU A 937 -20.35 -24.78 21.97
#